data_ab86a845abe221b2e401ef5957440b93
#
_entry.id   ab86a845abe221b2e401ef5957440b93
#
_cell.length_a   1.000
_cell.length_b   1.000
_cell.length_c   1.000
_cell.angle_alpha   90.00
_cell.angle_beta   90.00
_cell.angle_gamma   90.00
#
_symmetry.space_group_name_H-M   'P 1'
#
loop_
_entity.id
_entity.type
_entity.pdbx_description
1 polymer ?
#
loop_
_entity_poly.entity_id
_entity_poly.type
_entity_poly.pdbx_seq_one_letter_code
_entity_poly.pdbx_strand_id
1 'polypeptide(L)'
;MNRFTRSLVLSSSALAFVACAPAYAQDSISPSADDAGNEIVVSGQRASLEAARNIKKNSDNVVDSIVAEDIGKLPDTSVASALQRVAGVQVQNGFNNEIQSPIIRGIGDILTTLDGREIFTGVGRGFSFQDLPAEAVSGIDVYKSNTANLIEGGVAGVIDMKLQKPFNFDKGLTVAANGRVYTGTVSDKTSYTGGLLVSDRWDAGEGEMGLLVDVSYTRNNFSRPVSFNCDPRSTNHGPPGAPDLVLPTCVGGTTDTGYNTRPQVNAAFEWKVTPELEVYLDGLYTGYRSTFATNFIFGDVFAGNSITNAVGTDDCFTASVNDAGFLPGPNVENLCIGKSATFNGVDALTSTQAKKQRTDQYVLGGGVKWNSDTVHLVLDGSYIQSKNSNRTIIVDIAKHNSAMDVLVDDNGHGTTVMQGDPLSTPDGFVFANTLYQDLNKSNSRQYAFKLDSTFDIDSNILREVQIGARYSDRKGTFRAVAGGPAFPGADRSTLVSSVGLPSDFLVRSPDSIPYINGGSHWYTPNPDYLLNNTDELRALYGAPAGDPDWDPTRNYDANENNFAAYMQGKYQVDLGASSIDGLVGLRVVRTNRTIDGTSRLIGAGPGGADVFEPVSRDTSDVYVLPNASMRFRATQSLQFRATYAKTVAQPTFGDLNPGLSLAAPGGNPNVILAGSGGNPDLKAQQSNNFDLTAEYYFGRSSYVTVAGYYRKLKDRVAPSTSIQIIDGYTYQITQPRNVGSSNLKGIEVAGQVFFDFLPEGFDGLGAMGTFTLADSEVTTPGDPLEGKELLGVSKYSYTAGALYEKYGITARVVYTWRSGYNETLFGAGTLTGPGDTSQFNKVKSNGRLDFSIGYDVTPNITVSVDGVNVNGSKYHSYFDRPSFPHDIRLDDTFYGASVRVKY
;
A
#
# COMPACT_ATOMS: atom_id res chain seq x y z
N MET A 1 -1.44 -38.65 19.17
CA MET A 1 -0.96 -39.31 17.93
C MET A 1 -2.18 -39.70 17.13
N ASN A 2 -2.67 -38.82 16.25
CA ASN A 2 -3.67 -39.15 15.19
C ASN A 2 -4.36 -37.87 14.69
N ARG A 3 -3.58 -36.89 14.25
CA ARG A 3 -4.07 -35.76 13.42
C ARG A 3 -3.07 -35.31 12.31
N PHE A 4 -1.89 -35.95 12.25
CA PHE A 4 -0.84 -35.59 11.26
C PHE A 4 -0.89 -36.38 9.95
N THR A 5 -1.71 -37.43 9.86
CA THR A 5 -1.71 -38.36 8.71
C THR A 5 -2.80 -38.09 7.67
N ARG A 6 -3.69 -37.14 7.88
CA ARG A 6 -4.73 -36.79 6.88
C ARG A 6 -4.41 -35.62 5.95
N SER A 7 -3.39 -34.83 6.29
CA SER A 7 -2.98 -33.68 5.44
C SER A 7 -1.93 -34.03 4.40
N LEU A 8 -1.30 -35.21 4.46
CA LEU A 8 -0.26 -35.62 3.51
C LEU A 8 -0.77 -36.41 2.29
N VAL A 9 -2.01 -36.84 2.28
CA VAL A 9 -2.58 -37.64 1.19
C VAL A 9 -3.23 -36.79 0.09
N LEU A 10 -3.48 -35.50 0.35
CA LEU A 10 -4.02 -34.56 -0.65
C LEU A 10 -2.94 -33.77 -1.42
N SER A 11 -1.69 -33.83 -0.98
CA SER A 11 -0.54 -33.19 -1.65
C SER A 11 0.20 -34.07 -2.65
N SER A 12 -0.05 -35.39 -2.67
CA SER A 12 0.63 -36.32 -3.58
C SER A 12 -0.05 -36.56 -4.92
N SER A 13 -1.27 -36.05 -5.12
CA SER A 13 -2.00 -36.21 -6.39
C SER A 13 -1.77 -35.10 -7.40
N ALA A 14 -1.09 -33.99 -7.04
CA ALA A 14 -0.80 -32.91 -7.97
C ALA A 14 0.55 -33.05 -8.70
N LEU A 15 1.40 -34.00 -8.30
CA LEU A 15 2.73 -34.22 -8.91
C LEU A 15 2.77 -35.33 -9.97
N ALA A 16 1.68 -36.07 -10.19
CA ALA A 16 1.65 -37.21 -11.12
C ALA A 16 1.23 -36.89 -12.56
N PHE A 17 1.00 -35.61 -12.91
CA PHE A 17 0.53 -35.23 -14.27
C PHE A 17 1.63 -34.68 -15.21
N VAL A 18 2.92 -34.76 -14.84
CA VAL A 18 4.01 -34.14 -15.65
C VAL A 18 4.73 -35.12 -16.59
N ALA A 19 4.34 -36.38 -16.66
CA ALA A 19 5.06 -37.32 -17.49
C ALA A 19 4.17 -37.92 -18.59
N CYS A 20 3.98 -37.20 -19.71
CA CYS A 20 3.79 -37.75 -21.10
C CYS A 20 3.27 -36.62 -22.00
N ALA A 21 4.17 -35.92 -22.69
CA ALA A 21 3.81 -35.18 -23.91
C ALA A 21 4.77 -35.55 -25.02
N PRO A 22 4.32 -35.94 -26.22
CA PRO A 22 5.16 -36.19 -27.38
C PRO A 22 5.68 -34.86 -27.95
N ALA A 23 6.96 -34.83 -28.28
CA ALA A 23 7.60 -33.73 -28.99
C ALA A 23 7.13 -33.66 -30.44
N TYR A 24 6.51 -32.55 -30.81
CA TYR A 24 6.35 -32.14 -32.18
C TYR A 24 7.35 -30.99 -32.45
N ALA A 25 8.24 -31.26 -33.44
CA ALA A 25 9.12 -30.23 -33.99
C ALA A 25 8.30 -29.31 -34.91
N GLN A 26 8.41 -28.00 -34.70
CA GLN A 26 7.89 -27.01 -35.65
C GLN A 26 8.94 -25.92 -35.88
N ASP A 27 9.08 -25.56 -37.16
CA ASP A 27 10.11 -24.73 -37.75
C ASP A 27 10.26 -23.36 -37.07
N SER A 28 11.53 -23.02 -36.86
CA SER A 28 11.98 -21.77 -36.27
C SER A 28 11.97 -20.63 -37.31
N ILE A 29 11.13 -19.64 -37.09
CA ILE A 29 11.37 -18.27 -37.52
C ILE A 29 11.95 -17.58 -36.29
N SER A 30 13.25 -17.27 -36.32
CA SER A 30 13.92 -16.45 -35.32
C SER A 30 13.58 -15.02 -35.58
N PRO A 31 12.99 -14.27 -34.63
CA PRO A 31 12.99 -12.82 -34.69
C PRO A 31 14.41 -12.32 -34.46
N SER A 32 14.82 -11.34 -35.22
CA SER A 32 16.10 -10.67 -35.06
C SER A 32 16.18 -9.94 -33.72
N ALA A 33 17.38 -9.77 -33.20
CA ALA A 33 17.67 -9.16 -31.89
C ALA A 33 17.34 -7.67 -31.77
N ASP A 34 16.74 -7.08 -32.78
CA ASP A 34 16.44 -5.64 -32.86
C ASP A 34 15.08 -5.22 -32.22
N ASP A 35 14.25 -6.16 -31.75
CA ASP A 35 12.89 -5.86 -31.26
C ASP A 35 12.77 -5.75 -29.72
N ALA A 36 13.87 -5.65 -29.00
CA ALA A 36 13.82 -5.59 -27.52
C ALA A 36 13.37 -4.22 -26.94
N GLY A 37 12.98 -3.26 -27.78
CA GLY A 37 12.64 -1.88 -27.35
C GLY A 37 11.21 -1.40 -27.63
N ASN A 38 10.44 -2.10 -28.44
CA ASN A 38 9.07 -1.68 -28.76
C ASN A 38 8.08 -2.67 -28.15
N GLU A 39 7.47 -2.27 -27.05
CA GLU A 39 6.32 -2.96 -26.46
C GLU A 39 5.11 -2.74 -27.37
N ILE A 40 4.87 -3.66 -28.31
CA ILE A 40 3.70 -3.63 -29.21
C ILE A 40 2.47 -3.87 -28.33
N VAL A 41 1.47 -3.01 -28.41
CA VAL A 41 0.17 -3.25 -27.77
C VAL A 41 -0.40 -4.56 -28.33
N VAL A 42 -0.44 -5.56 -27.44
CA VAL A 42 -0.98 -6.87 -27.77
C VAL A 42 -2.51 -6.84 -27.62
N SER A 43 -3.22 -7.58 -28.43
CA SER A 43 -4.68 -7.70 -28.35
C SER A 43 -5.08 -9.10 -27.86
N GLY A 44 -5.82 -9.14 -26.74
CA GLY A 44 -6.30 -10.34 -26.10
C GLY A 44 -5.49 -10.80 -24.91
N GLN A 45 -6.13 -11.62 -24.05
CA GLN A 45 -5.57 -12.11 -22.80
C GLN A 45 -4.35 -13.02 -23.02
N ARG A 46 -4.41 -13.94 -23.99
CA ARG A 46 -3.32 -14.87 -24.28
C ARG A 46 -2.07 -14.15 -24.79
N ALA A 47 -2.25 -13.14 -25.65
CA ALA A 47 -1.13 -12.37 -26.18
C ALA A 47 -0.46 -11.53 -25.09
N SER A 48 -1.23 -10.92 -24.20
CA SER A 48 -0.73 -10.22 -23.01
C SER A 48 0.12 -11.15 -22.10
N LEU A 49 -0.40 -12.36 -21.84
CA LEU A 49 0.30 -13.35 -21.02
C LEU A 49 1.54 -13.92 -21.72
N GLU A 50 1.56 -14.01 -23.06
CA GLU A 50 2.73 -14.38 -23.84
C GLU A 50 3.82 -13.29 -23.77
N ALA A 51 3.45 -12.02 -23.93
CA ALA A 51 4.36 -10.90 -23.78
C ALA A 51 4.99 -10.85 -22.38
N ALA A 52 4.18 -10.94 -21.34
CA ALA A 52 4.65 -10.98 -19.95
C ALA A 52 5.62 -12.15 -19.67
N ARG A 53 5.30 -13.35 -20.20
CA ARG A 53 6.18 -14.52 -20.12
C ARG A 53 7.51 -14.29 -20.85
N ASN A 54 7.50 -13.65 -22.02
CA ASN A 54 8.69 -13.39 -22.81
C ASN A 54 9.61 -12.36 -22.13
N ILE A 55 9.05 -11.30 -21.53
CA ILE A 55 9.80 -10.35 -20.70
C ILE A 55 10.49 -11.12 -19.56
N LYS A 56 9.76 -11.93 -18.80
CA LYS A 56 10.32 -12.76 -17.72
C LYS A 56 11.42 -13.68 -18.19
N LYS A 57 11.22 -14.41 -19.30
CA LYS A 57 12.19 -15.37 -19.85
C LYS A 57 13.52 -14.72 -20.24
N ASN A 58 13.42 -13.53 -20.88
CA ASN A 58 14.59 -12.87 -21.50
C ASN A 58 15.32 -11.89 -20.57
N SER A 59 14.66 -11.42 -19.50
CA SER A 59 15.25 -10.49 -18.53
C SER A 59 16.51 -11.05 -17.87
N ASP A 60 17.49 -10.18 -17.58
CA ASP A 60 18.65 -10.48 -16.75
C ASP A 60 18.32 -10.49 -15.25
N ASN A 61 17.18 -9.91 -14.87
CA ASN A 61 16.66 -9.82 -13.52
C ASN A 61 15.63 -10.92 -13.20
N VAL A 62 15.34 -11.13 -11.93
CA VAL A 62 14.11 -11.80 -11.51
C VAL A 62 12.98 -10.78 -11.60
N VAL A 63 12.20 -10.86 -12.65
CA VAL A 63 11.08 -9.94 -12.96
C VAL A 63 9.81 -10.72 -13.23
N ASP A 64 8.69 -10.13 -12.84
CA ASP A 64 7.35 -10.52 -13.26
C ASP A 64 6.68 -9.31 -13.90
N SER A 65 6.04 -9.51 -15.04
CA SER A 65 5.42 -8.43 -15.81
C SER A 65 3.93 -8.64 -15.94
N ILE A 66 3.18 -7.55 -15.99
CA ILE A 66 1.78 -7.48 -16.35
C ILE A 66 1.70 -6.58 -17.56
N VAL A 67 1.22 -7.11 -18.68
CA VAL A 67 1.04 -6.34 -19.92
C VAL A 67 -0.45 -6.11 -20.11
N ALA A 68 -0.85 -4.95 -20.60
CA ALA A 68 -2.25 -4.65 -20.89
C ALA A 68 -2.81 -5.64 -21.92
N GLU A 69 -4.01 -6.15 -21.66
CA GLU A 69 -4.70 -7.11 -22.56
C GLU A 69 -5.14 -6.44 -23.86
N ASP A 70 -5.28 -5.12 -23.82
CA ASP A 70 -5.61 -4.27 -24.95
C ASP A 70 -5.42 -2.79 -24.55
N ILE A 71 -5.62 -1.85 -25.46
CA ILE A 71 -5.44 -0.42 -25.23
C ILE A 71 -6.26 0.06 -24.03
N GLY A 72 -5.59 0.62 -23.03
CA GLY A 72 -6.26 1.12 -21.83
C GLY A 72 -6.95 0.06 -20.97
N LYS A 73 -6.58 -1.22 -21.09
CA LYS A 73 -7.15 -2.31 -20.33
C LYS A 73 -6.09 -3.14 -19.64
N LEU A 74 -5.75 -2.80 -18.43
CA LEU A 74 -5.14 -3.77 -17.52
C LEU A 74 -6.15 -4.87 -17.19
N PRO A 75 -5.63 -6.07 -16.88
CA PRO A 75 -6.51 -7.20 -16.56
C PRO A 75 -7.37 -7.02 -15.29
N ASP A 76 -7.21 -5.92 -14.56
CA ASP A 76 -7.90 -5.58 -13.31
C ASP A 76 -8.43 -4.15 -13.28
N THR A 77 -9.29 -3.87 -12.30
CA THR A 77 -9.93 -2.57 -12.13
C THR A 77 -9.01 -1.47 -11.60
N SER A 78 -7.83 -1.82 -11.10
CA SER A 78 -6.79 -0.87 -10.67
C SER A 78 -5.40 -1.47 -10.85
N VAL A 79 -4.39 -0.61 -10.97
CA VAL A 79 -2.97 -0.99 -11.01
C VAL A 79 -2.60 -1.88 -9.81
N ALA A 80 -3.01 -1.50 -8.62
CA ALA A 80 -2.70 -2.24 -7.40
C ALA A 80 -3.38 -3.62 -7.33
N SER A 81 -4.60 -3.77 -7.88
CA SER A 81 -5.28 -5.07 -7.97
C SER A 81 -4.57 -6.02 -8.92
N ALA A 82 -4.07 -5.50 -10.05
CA ALA A 82 -3.30 -6.29 -11.01
C ALA A 82 -2.04 -6.91 -10.37
N LEU A 83 -1.37 -6.16 -9.49
CA LEU A 83 -0.17 -6.61 -8.80
C LEU A 83 -0.38 -7.83 -7.89
N GLN A 84 -1.60 -8.10 -7.41
CA GLN A 84 -1.90 -9.30 -6.59
C GLN A 84 -1.68 -10.63 -7.33
N ARG A 85 -1.60 -10.61 -8.65
CA ARG A 85 -1.35 -11.82 -9.46
C ARG A 85 0.12 -12.19 -9.55
N VAL A 86 0.98 -11.27 -9.20
CA VAL A 86 2.43 -11.48 -9.20
C VAL A 86 2.78 -12.33 -7.98
N ALA A 87 3.52 -13.43 -8.16
CA ALA A 87 3.99 -14.26 -7.05
C ALA A 87 4.75 -13.41 -6.03
N GLY A 88 4.51 -13.65 -4.74
CA GLY A 88 5.16 -12.88 -3.67
C GLY A 88 4.69 -11.45 -3.49
N VAL A 89 3.73 -10.96 -4.28
CA VAL A 89 3.13 -9.65 -4.10
C VAL A 89 1.81 -9.79 -3.34
N GLN A 90 1.67 -9.00 -2.30
CA GLN A 90 0.46 -8.83 -1.51
C GLN A 90 0.09 -7.34 -1.52
N VAL A 91 -1.13 -7.02 -1.13
CA VAL A 91 -1.59 -5.64 -1.10
C VAL A 91 -2.28 -5.32 0.22
N GLN A 92 -2.29 -4.05 0.57
CA GLN A 92 -3.01 -3.53 1.74
C GLN A 92 -4.18 -2.66 1.28
N ASN A 93 -5.35 -2.91 1.87
CA ASN A 93 -6.54 -2.10 1.64
C ASN A 93 -6.46 -0.81 2.47
N GLY A 94 -6.74 0.31 1.84
CA GLY A 94 -6.86 1.61 2.50
C GLY A 94 -8.22 1.83 3.18
N PHE A 95 -8.39 3.01 3.74
CA PHE A 95 -9.63 3.40 4.43
C PHE A 95 -10.85 3.53 3.51
N ASN A 96 -10.66 3.66 2.22
CA ASN A 96 -11.69 3.94 1.21
C ASN A 96 -12.02 2.72 0.33
N ASN A 97 -11.79 1.52 0.82
CA ASN A 97 -12.00 0.25 0.11
C ASN A 97 -11.10 0.08 -1.14
N GLU A 98 -10.05 0.90 -1.25
CA GLU A 98 -9.09 0.85 -2.34
C GLU A 98 -7.76 0.28 -1.88
N ILE A 99 -7.11 -0.42 -2.79
CA ILE A 99 -5.77 -0.94 -2.56
C ILE A 99 -4.78 0.21 -2.69
N GLN A 100 -4.05 0.51 -1.63
CA GLN A 100 -3.13 1.64 -1.58
C GLN A 100 -1.69 1.25 -1.85
N SER A 101 -1.23 0.15 -1.28
CA SER A 101 0.19 -0.18 -1.27
C SER A 101 0.43 -1.66 -1.54
N PRO A 102 1.25 -2.00 -2.53
CA PRO A 102 1.77 -3.35 -2.69
C PRO A 102 2.86 -3.64 -1.64
N ILE A 103 3.04 -4.91 -1.36
CA ILE A 103 4.09 -5.46 -0.50
C ILE A 103 4.73 -6.60 -1.28
N ILE A 104 6.04 -6.55 -1.50
CA ILE A 104 6.78 -7.61 -2.19
C ILE A 104 7.47 -8.48 -1.14
N ARG A 105 7.12 -9.78 -1.11
CA ARG A 105 7.72 -10.76 -0.17
C ARG A 105 7.60 -10.34 1.30
N GLY A 106 6.55 -9.60 1.64
CA GLY A 106 6.32 -9.10 3.00
C GLY A 106 7.06 -7.80 3.36
N ILE A 107 7.78 -7.17 2.43
CA ILE A 107 8.46 -5.90 2.64
C ILE A 107 7.74 -4.80 1.85
N GLY A 108 7.44 -3.68 2.53
CA GLY A 108 6.74 -2.53 1.95
C GLY A 108 7.65 -1.46 1.34
N ASP A 109 8.97 -1.50 1.59
CA ASP A 109 9.92 -0.54 1.03
C ASP A 109 10.19 -0.82 -0.45
N ILE A 110 9.29 -0.31 -1.30
CA ILE A 110 9.31 -0.50 -2.75
C ILE A 110 9.64 0.83 -3.41
N LEU A 111 10.59 0.82 -4.35
CA LEU A 111 10.76 1.92 -5.26
C LEU A 111 9.71 1.83 -6.37
N THR A 112 9.00 2.92 -6.62
CA THR A 112 8.07 3.01 -7.74
C THR A 112 8.64 3.93 -8.80
N THR A 113 8.64 3.45 -10.05
CA THR A 113 9.06 4.23 -11.21
C THR A 113 7.95 4.26 -12.27
N LEU A 114 8.02 5.27 -13.12
CA LEU A 114 7.18 5.43 -14.29
C LEU A 114 8.09 5.62 -15.50
N ASP A 115 8.11 4.67 -16.43
CA ASP A 115 9.07 4.60 -17.54
C ASP A 115 10.53 4.74 -17.05
N GLY A 116 10.88 4.08 -15.96
CA GLY A 116 12.20 4.12 -15.34
C GLY A 116 12.54 5.40 -14.59
N ARG A 117 11.61 6.35 -14.40
CA ARG A 117 11.77 7.59 -13.64
C ARG A 117 11.10 7.45 -12.28
N GLU A 118 11.80 7.79 -11.21
CA GLU A 118 11.28 7.72 -9.83
C GLU A 118 10.03 8.59 -9.68
N ILE A 119 8.95 8.03 -9.09
CA ILE A 119 7.74 8.79 -8.74
C ILE A 119 7.40 8.62 -7.25
N PHE A 120 6.72 9.63 -6.69
CA PHE A 120 6.40 9.68 -5.27
C PHE A 120 5.13 10.50 -5.02
N THR A 121 4.46 10.29 -3.90
CA THR A 121 3.31 11.10 -3.48
C THR A 121 3.68 12.06 -2.35
N GLY A 122 3.43 13.35 -2.57
CA GLY A 122 3.76 14.41 -1.61
C GLY A 122 5.25 14.41 -1.28
N VAL A 123 5.59 14.49 0.02
CA VAL A 123 6.96 14.35 0.51
C VAL A 123 7.34 12.90 0.83
N GLY A 124 6.48 11.93 0.56
CA GLY A 124 6.74 10.50 0.79
C GLY A 124 7.85 9.94 -0.08
N ARG A 125 8.38 8.77 0.31
CA ARG A 125 9.33 8.00 -0.52
C ARG A 125 8.62 7.10 -1.52
N GLY A 126 7.43 6.62 -1.17
CA GLY A 126 6.62 5.77 -2.01
C GLY A 126 5.58 6.53 -2.83
N PHE A 127 5.01 5.84 -3.78
CA PHE A 127 3.89 6.31 -4.59
C PHE A 127 2.58 5.68 -4.12
N SER A 128 1.52 6.49 -4.04
CA SER A 128 0.17 6.00 -3.72
C SER A 128 -0.50 5.48 -4.98
N PHE A 129 -0.59 4.16 -5.13
CA PHE A 129 -1.11 3.51 -6.33
C PHE A 129 -2.58 3.86 -6.64
N GLN A 130 -3.32 4.30 -5.63
CA GLN A 130 -4.68 4.84 -5.82
C GLN A 130 -4.71 6.12 -6.66
N ASP A 131 -3.58 6.84 -6.78
CA ASP A 131 -3.51 8.10 -7.51
C ASP A 131 -3.44 7.90 -9.03
N LEU A 132 -3.10 6.69 -9.51
CA LEU A 132 -2.97 6.35 -10.93
C LEU A 132 -4.09 5.42 -11.38
N PRO A 133 -4.93 5.84 -12.35
CA PRO A 133 -5.92 4.96 -12.94
C PRO A 133 -5.27 3.89 -13.84
N ALA A 134 -5.90 2.74 -13.93
CA ALA A 134 -5.40 1.59 -14.69
C ALA A 134 -5.32 1.88 -16.20
N GLU A 135 -6.16 2.75 -16.69
CA GLU A 135 -6.29 3.13 -18.11
C GLU A 135 -5.03 3.82 -18.66
N ALA A 136 -4.26 4.49 -17.79
CA ALA A 136 -3.04 5.20 -18.19
C ALA A 136 -1.86 4.27 -18.48
N VAL A 137 -1.93 2.99 -18.10
CA VAL A 137 -0.78 2.10 -18.01
C VAL A 137 -0.83 1.03 -19.10
N SER A 138 0.25 0.88 -19.87
CA SER A 138 0.43 -0.18 -20.87
C SER A 138 0.98 -1.48 -20.27
N GLY A 139 1.75 -1.36 -19.18
CA GLY A 139 2.35 -2.51 -18.51
C GLY A 139 2.95 -2.16 -17.16
N ILE A 140 3.28 -3.19 -16.40
CA ILE A 140 3.90 -3.07 -15.08
C ILE A 140 4.97 -4.14 -14.95
N ASP A 141 6.20 -3.73 -14.66
CA ASP A 141 7.30 -4.64 -14.35
C ASP A 141 7.60 -4.63 -12.85
N VAL A 142 7.61 -5.80 -12.25
CA VAL A 142 7.96 -6.02 -10.84
C VAL A 142 9.33 -6.67 -10.74
N TYR A 143 10.36 -5.86 -10.56
CA TYR A 143 11.74 -6.32 -10.37
C TYR A 143 11.96 -6.76 -8.93
N LYS A 144 12.19 -8.04 -8.71
CA LYS A 144 12.47 -8.64 -7.41
C LYS A 144 13.97 -8.79 -7.12
N SER A 145 14.81 -8.54 -8.12
CA SER A 145 16.26 -8.37 -8.02
C SER A 145 16.69 -7.12 -8.76
N ASN A 146 17.73 -6.46 -8.25
CA ASN A 146 18.19 -5.18 -8.79
C ASN A 146 19.49 -5.37 -9.59
N THR A 147 19.64 -4.59 -10.65
CA THR A 147 20.86 -4.43 -11.44
C THR A 147 21.41 -3.01 -11.33
N ALA A 148 22.66 -2.78 -11.72
CA ALA A 148 23.29 -1.49 -11.52
C ALA A 148 22.66 -0.33 -12.30
N ASN A 149 22.01 -0.59 -13.43
CA ASN A 149 21.31 0.39 -14.27
C ASN A 149 19.94 0.82 -13.72
N LEU A 150 19.34 0.04 -12.81
CA LEU A 150 18.11 0.44 -12.11
C LEU A 150 18.42 1.53 -11.08
N ILE A 151 17.46 2.42 -10.85
CA ILE A 151 17.57 3.44 -9.82
C ILE A 151 17.66 2.76 -8.44
N GLU A 152 18.51 3.29 -7.59
CA GLU A 152 18.63 2.87 -6.19
C GLU A 152 17.37 3.19 -5.40
N GLY A 153 17.02 2.32 -4.48
CA GLY A 153 15.83 2.43 -3.63
C GLY A 153 15.04 1.13 -3.64
N GLY A 154 14.18 0.96 -2.64
CA GLY A 154 13.34 -0.21 -2.49
C GLY A 154 14.12 -1.48 -2.11
N VAL A 155 14.22 -1.79 -0.82
CA VAL A 155 14.84 -3.06 -0.37
C VAL A 155 14.00 -4.29 -0.75
N ALA A 156 12.71 -4.10 -1.00
CA ALA A 156 11.80 -5.14 -1.47
C ALA A 156 11.92 -5.40 -2.98
N GLY A 157 12.20 -4.37 -3.76
CA GLY A 157 12.26 -4.40 -5.22
C GLY A 157 11.80 -3.07 -5.85
N VAL A 158 11.62 -3.10 -7.16
CA VAL A 158 11.18 -1.94 -7.96
C VAL A 158 9.90 -2.32 -8.71
N ILE A 159 8.91 -1.45 -8.68
CA ILE A 159 7.73 -1.53 -9.55
C ILE A 159 7.84 -0.41 -10.58
N ASP A 160 8.04 -0.78 -11.85
CA ASP A 160 8.10 0.14 -12.97
C ASP A 160 6.81 0.07 -13.77
N MET A 161 6.07 1.18 -13.79
CA MET A 161 4.86 1.32 -14.59
C MET A 161 5.21 1.93 -15.94
N LYS A 162 4.61 1.41 -17.00
CA LYS A 162 4.83 1.86 -18.38
C LYS A 162 3.61 2.64 -18.85
N LEU A 163 3.85 3.82 -19.44
CA LEU A 163 2.80 4.60 -20.09
C LEU A 163 2.58 4.15 -21.54
N GLN A 164 1.40 4.44 -22.07
CA GLN A 164 1.14 4.31 -23.49
C GLN A 164 1.95 5.34 -24.27
N LYS A 165 2.59 4.90 -25.41
CA LYS A 165 3.40 5.73 -26.31
C LYS A 165 2.93 5.52 -27.74
N PRO A 166 3.13 6.51 -28.64
CA PRO A 166 2.62 6.38 -30.01
C PRO A 166 3.27 5.23 -30.79
N PHE A 167 4.57 4.94 -30.56
CA PHE A 167 5.23 3.82 -31.26
C PHE A 167 4.84 2.44 -30.74
N ASN A 168 4.01 2.34 -29.71
CA ASN A 168 3.36 1.10 -29.31
C ASN A 168 2.23 0.68 -30.28
N PHE A 169 1.73 1.58 -31.13
CA PHE A 169 0.60 1.35 -32.03
C PHE A 169 1.05 1.22 -33.49
N ASP A 170 0.17 0.64 -34.31
CA ASP A 170 0.39 0.60 -35.74
C ASP A 170 0.43 2.00 -36.36
N LYS A 171 1.05 2.10 -37.53
CA LYS A 171 1.12 3.34 -38.29
C LYS A 171 -0.26 3.81 -38.75
N GLY A 172 -0.52 5.13 -38.62
CA GLY A 172 -1.79 5.77 -38.89
C GLY A 172 -2.55 6.11 -37.62
N LEU A 173 -3.79 6.53 -37.79
CA LEU A 173 -4.66 6.97 -36.69
C LEU A 173 -5.26 5.78 -35.96
N THR A 174 -5.06 5.74 -34.65
CA THR A 174 -5.72 4.83 -33.72
C THR A 174 -6.57 5.65 -32.74
N VAL A 175 -7.84 5.32 -32.59
CA VAL A 175 -8.75 5.91 -31.60
C VAL A 175 -9.36 4.81 -30.77
N ALA A 176 -9.22 4.90 -29.46
CA ALA A 176 -9.85 3.97 -28.55
C ALA A 176 -10.64 4.71 -27.46
N ALA A 177 -11.84 4.24 -27.15
CA ALA A 177 -12.69 4.77 -26.10
C ALA A 177 -13.20 3.64 -25.22
N ASN A 178 -13.26 3.87 -23.92
CA ASN A 178 -13.85 2.93 -22.96
C ASN A 178 -14.81 3.65 -22.01
N GLY A 179 -15.84 2.93 -21.59
CA GLY A 179 -16.74 3.38 -20.54
C GLY A 179 -17.14 2.19 -19.67
N ARG A 180 -17.09 2.36 -18.35
CA ARG A 180 -17.47 1.36 -17.36
C ARG A 180 -18.39 1.98 -16.32
N VAL A 181 -19.46 1.27 -15.97
CA VAL A 181 -20.32 1.59 -14.82
C VAL A 181 -20.31 0.42 -13.86
N TYR A 182 -20.30 0.68 -12.57
CA TYR A 182 -20.32 -0.35 -11.55
C TYR A 182 -21.01 0.14 -10.28
N THR A 183 -21.51 -0.81 -9.49
CA THR A 183 -22.18 -0.52 -8.23
C THR A 183 -21.65 -1.44 -7.14
N GLY A 184 -21.50 -0.90 -5.93
CA GLY A 184 -21.17 -1.66 -4.74
C GLY A 184 -22.42 -2.11 -4.00
N THR A 185 -22.41 -3.27 -3.39
CA THR A 185 -23.55 -3.82 -2.63
C THR A 185 -23.74 -3.17 -1.26
N VAL A 186 -22.68 -2.58 -0.71
CA VAL A 186 -22.69 -1.85 0.58
C VAL A 186 -22.93 -0.36 0.33
N SER A 187 -22.22 0.22 -0.65
CA SER A 187 -22.37 1.65 -0.98
C SER A 187 -23.69 1.98 -1.66
N ASP A 188 -24.30 1.03 -2.35
CA ASP A 188 -25.55 1.18 -3.14
C ASP A 188 -25.56 2.43 -4.03
N LYS A 189 -24.38 2.79 -4.55
CA LYS A 189 -24.19 3.97 -5.41
C LYS A 189 -23.44 3.58 -6.67
N THR A 190 -23.87 4.19 -7.78
CA THR A 190 -23.24 3.98 -9.10
C THR A 190 -21.93 4.75 -9.19
N SER A 191 -20.89 4.05 -9.56
CA SER A 191 -19.57 4.53 -9.89
C SER A 191 -19.33 4.40 -11.38
N TYR A 192 -18.41 5.19 -11.95
CA TYR A 192 -18.12 5.14 -13.38
C TYR A 192 -16.69 5.54 -13.73
N THR A 193 -16.22 5.00 -14.83
CA THR A 193 -14.94 5.35 -15.45
C THR A 193 -15.18 5.58 -16.94
N GLY A 194 -14.49 6.56 -17.52
CA GLY A 194 -14.46 6.79 -18.97
C GLY A 194 -13.07 7.20 -19.40
N GLY A 195 -12.64 6.73 -20.58
CA GLY A 195 -11.34 7.03 -21.16
C GLY A 195 -11.41 7.21 -22.68
N LEU A 196 -10.53 8.04 -23.24
CA LEU A 196 -10.35 8.26 -24.67
C LEU A 196 -8.85 8.37 -24.94
N LEU A 197 -8.36 7.53 -25.86
CA LEU A 197 -7.02 7.55 -26.38
C LEU A 197 -7.07 7.86 -27.88
N VAL A 198 -6.21 8.77 -28.30
CA VAL A 198 -5.97 9.09 -29.72
C VAL A 198 -4.46 9.03 -29.94
N SER A 199 -4.03 8.21 -30.88
CA SER A 199 -2.63 8.09 -31.31
C SER A 199 -2.55 8.13 -32.82
N ASP A 200 -1.59 8.88 -33.33
CA ASP A 200 -1.32 8.92 -34.78
C ASP A 200 0.17 8.78 -35.04
N ARG A 201 0.54 7.99 -36.04
CA ARG A 201 1.91 7.76 -36.50
C ARG A 201 1.98 8.01 -38.01
N TRP A 202 2.95 8.82 -38.41
CA TRP A 202 3.13 9.21 -39.82
C TRP A 202 4.60 9.33 -40.24
N ASP A 203 4.86 9.22 -41.53
CA ASP A 203 6.19 9.44 -42.09
C ASP A 203 6.60 10.92 -41.99
N ALA A 204 7.82 11.19 -41.58
CA ALA A 204 8.38 12.53 -41.43
C ALA A 204 9.84 12.55 -41.89
N GLY A 205 10.01 12.97 -43.14
CA GLY A 205 11.32 12.95 -43.81
C GLY A 205 11.84 11.54 -44.04
N GLU A 206 13.02 11.23 -43.53
CA GLU A 206 13.62 9.89 -43.58
C GLU A 206 13.19 8.98 -42.41
N GLY A 207 12.43 9.55 -41.51
CA GLY A 207 12.00 8.89 -40.26
C GLY A 207 10.49 8.88 -40.08
N GLU A 208 10.09 8.75 -38.84
CA GLU A 208 8.70 8.58 -38.43
C GLU A 208 8.41 9.40 -37.16
N MET A 209 7.25 10.06 -37.11
CA MET A 209 6.73 10.77 -35.97
C MET A 209 5.50 10.07 -35.42
N GLY A 210 5.29 10.22 -34.12
CA GLY A 210 4.06 9.79 -33.47
C GLY A 210 3.64 10.74 -32.36
N LEU A 211 2.35 10.95 -32.24
CA LEU A 211 1.72 11.74 -31.17
C LEU A 211 0.60 10.94 -30.54
N LEU A 212 0.56 10.92 -29.22
CA LEU A 212 -0.49 10.27 -28.43
C LEU A 212 -1.04 11.23 -27.38
N VAL A 213 -2.36 11.21 -27.22
CA VAL A 213 -3.06 11.82 -26.08
C VAL A 213 -4.06 10.80 -25.54
N ASP A 214 -3.99 10.54 -24.25
CA ASP A 214 -4.91 9.70 -23.50
C ASP A 214 -5.48 10.47 -22.31
N VAL A 215 -6.80 10.48 -22.18
CA VAL A 215 -7.51 11.13 -21.08
C VAL A 215 -8.45 10.16 -20.43
N SER A 216 -8.51 10.17 -19.11
CA SER A 216 -9.48 9.39 -18.38
C SER A 216 -10.02 10.12 -17.15
N TYR A 217 -11.22 9.69 -16.73
CA TYR A 217 -11.87 10.19 -15.54
C TYR A 217 -12.59 9.05 -14.85
N THR A 218 -12.28 8.86 -13.56
CA THR A 218 -12.95 7.88 -12.70
C THR A 218 -13.67 8.57 -11.56
N ARG A 219 -14.89 8.15 -11.25
CA ARG A 219 -15.57 8.42 -10.00
C ARG A 219 -15.93 7.11 -9.32
N ASN A 220 -15.39 6.90 -8.12
CA ASN A 220 -15.65 5.75 -7.28
C ASN A 220 -16.39 6.18 -6.01
N ASN A 221 -17.60 5.68 -5.80
CA ASN A 221 -18.37 5.85 -4.57
C ASN A 221 -18.13 4.61 -3.69
N PHE A 222 -18.00 4.81 -2.39
CA PHE A 222 -17.74 3.73 -1.45
C PHE A 222 -18.49 3.92 -0.14
N SER A 223 -18.77 2.80 0.52
CA SER A 223 -19.15 2.74 1.91
C SER A 223 -18.39 1.58 2.57
N ARG A 224 -17.86 1.81 3.77
CA ARG A 224 -17.12 0.82 4.51
C ARG A 224 -17.46 0.85 6.00
N PRO A 225 -18.36 -0.01 6.41
CA PRO A 225 -18.68 -0.20 7.82
C PRO A 225 -17.60 -1.00 8.55
N VAL A 226 -17.33 -0.60 9.77
CA VAL A 226 -16.39 -1.24 10.69
C VAL A 226 -17.04 -1.38 12.06
N SER A 227 -17.02 -2.56 12.62
CA SER A 227 -17.26 -2.78 14.05
C SER A 227 -15.92 -2.92 14.75
N PHE A 228 -15.76 -2.32 15.92
CA PHE A 228 -14.49 -2.37 16.65
C PHE A 228 -14.67 -2.55 18.14
N ASN A 229 -13.66 -3.17 18.75
CA ASN A 229 -13.41 -3.23 20.18
C ASN A 229 -12.07 -2.56 20.47
N CYS A 230 -12.01 -1.81 21.57
CA CYS A 230 -10.74 -1.24 22.04
C CYS A 230 -9.96 -2.25 22.87
N ASP A 231 -8.90 -1.74 23.50
CA ASP A 231 -7.93 -2.54 24.27
C ASP A 231 -8.59 -3.44 25.29
N PRO A 232 -8.07 -4.66 25.47
CA PRO A 232 -8.53 -5.58 26.51
C PRO A 232 -8.21 -5.03 27.91
N ARG A 233 -9.21 -5.10 28.80
CA ARG A 233 -9.06 -4.66 30.18
C ARG A 233 -9.71 -5.65 31.15
N SER A 234 -9.04 -5.91 32.28
CA SER A 234 -9.60 -6.70 33.38
C SER A 234 -10.78 -5.97 34.04
N THR A 235 -11.89 -6.65 34.19
CA THR A 235 -13.09 -6.14 34.86
C THR A 235 -12.89 -6.01 36.39
N ASN A 236 -11.86 -6.65 36.95
CA ASN A 236 -11.53 -6.51 38.38
C ASN A 236 -11.11 -5.07 38.75
N HIS A 237 -10.72 -4.25 37.71
CA HIS A 237 -10.35 -2.85 37.86
C HIS A 237 -11.33 -1.91 37.14
N GLY A 238 -12.55 -2.36 36.90
CA GLY A 238 -13.61 -1.64 36.21
C GLY A 238 -14.85 -1.38 37.04
N PRO A 239 -15.96 -1.03 36.40
CA PRO A 239 -17.25 -0.95 37.06
C PRO A 239 -17.64 -2.26 37.70
N PRO A 240 -18.29 -2.25 38.88
CA PRO A 240 -18.64 -3.48 39.61
C PRO A 240 -19.66 -4.33 38.85
N GLY A 241 -19.62 -5.66 39.10
CA GLY A 241 -20.66 -6.60 38.67
C GLY A 241 -20.20 -7.78 37.78
N ALA A 242 -18.96 -7.82 37.36
CA ALA A 242 -18.46 -8.89 36.49
C ALA A 242 -16.99 -9.24 36.81
N PRO A 243 -16.70 -9.99 37.87
CA PRO A 243 -15.33 -10.34 38.24
C PRO A 243 -14.70 -11.32 37.23
N ASP A 244 -13.36 -11.31 37.18
CA ASP A 244 -12.52 -12.28 36.50
C ASP A 244 -12.73 -12.39 34.97
N LEU A 245 -13.17 -11.32 34.37
CA LEU A 245 -13.30 -11.23 32.90
C LEU A 245 -12.34 -10.23 32.29
N VAL A 246 -12.06 -10.44 31.00
CA VAL A 246 -11.46 -9.43 30.11
C VAL A 246 -12.53 -8.96 29.12
N LEU A 247 -12.81 -7.68 29.14
CA LEU A 247 -13.73 -7.02 28.21
C LEU A 247 -13.03 -5.83 27.53
N PRO A 248 -13.51 -5.37 26.36
CA PRO A 248 -12.95 -4.18 25.72
C PRO A 248 -13.21 -2.91 26.54
N THR A 249 -12.23 -2.00 26.59
CA THR A 249 -12.37 -0.71 27.27
C THR A 249 -13.42 0.18 26.63
N CYS A 250 -13.54 0.08 25.33
CA CYS A 250 -14.59 0.75 24.57
C CYS A 250 -15.06 -0.15 23.41
N VAL A 251 -16.24 0.11 22.94
CA VAL A 251 -16.87 -0.60 21.82
C VAL A 251 -17.57 0.38 20.90
N GLY A 252 -17.70 0.01 19.65
CA GLY A 252 -18.42 0.89 18.73
C GLY A 252 -18.40 0.41 17.28
N GLY A 253 -18.70 1.35 16.43
CA GLY A 253 -18.67 1.15 14.99
C GLY A 253 -18.46 2.45 14.23
N THR A 254 -17.98 2.32 13.02
CA THR A 254 -17.82 3.44 12.09
C THR A 254 -18.37 3.08 10.73
N THR A 255 -18.75 4.09 9.97
CA THR A 255 -19.02 3.96 8.54
C THR A 255 -18.26 5.03 7.79
N ASP A 256 -17.32 4.64 6.96
CA ASP A 256 -16.66 5.54 6.01
C ASP A 256 -17.52 5.61 4.74
N THR A 257 -18.08 6.78 4.43
CA THR A 257 -18.94 6.95 3.25
C THR A 257 -18.53 8.19 2.47
N GLY A 258 -18.35 8.03 1.16
CA GLY A 258 -17.96 9.13 0.31
C GLY A 258 -17.65 8.75 -1.12
N TYR A 259 -16.80 9.53 -1.76
CA TYR A 259 -16.36 9.28 -3.13
C TYR A 259 -14.95 9.77 -3.41
N ASN A 260 -14.33 9.13 -4.41
CA ASN A 260 -13.05 9.55 -4.99
C ASN A 260 -13.24 9.89 -6.47
N THR A 261 -12.49 10.88 -6.96
CA THR A 261 -12.41 11.17 -8.39
C THR A 261 -10.95 11.22 -8.84
N ARG A 262 -10.69 10.75 -10.07
CA ARG A 262 -9.36 10.71 -10.70
C ARG A 262 -9.41 11.24 -12.12
N PRO A 263 -9.16 12.54 -12.34
CA PRO A 263 -8.82 13.05 -13.67
C PRO A 263 -7.38 12.67 -14.02
N GLN A 264 -7.16 12.25 -15.27
CA GLN A 264 -5.85 11.89 -15.78
C GLN A 264 -5.70 12.36 -17.22
N VAL A 265 -4.49 12.81 -17.58
CA VAL A 265 -4.07 13.11 -18.96
C VAL A 265 -2.65 12.58 -19.16
N ASN A 266 -2.46 11.74 -20.15
CA ASN A 266 -1.15 11.34 -20.66
C ASN A 266 -0.97 11.91 -22.08
N ALA A 267 0.20 12.46 -22.39
CA ALA A 267 0.57 12.91 -23.73
C ALA A 267 2.00 12.48 -24.02
N ALA A 268 2.22 11.91 -25.20
CA ALA A 268 3.54 11.45 -25.62
C ALA A 268 3.79 11.81 -27.08
N PHE A 269 5.01 12.23 -27.36
CA PHE A 269 5.54 12.49 -28.68
C PHE A 269 6.83 11.72 -28.88
N GLU A 270 6.94 11.00 -30.00
CA GLU A 270 8.14 10.27 -30.39
C GLU A 270 8.48 10.62 -31.84
N TRP A 271 9.77 10.78 -32.11
CA TRP A 271 10.28 11.11 -33.45
C TRP A 271 11.56 10.30 -33.72
N LYS A 272 11.48 9.32 -34.57
CA LYS A 272 12.64 8.68 -35.21
C LYS A 272 13.14 9.58 -36.31
N VAL A 273 14.14 10.41 -36.00
CA VAL A 273 14.73 11.41 -36.95
C VAL A 273 15.47 10.70 -38.07
N THR A 274 16.24 9.69 -37.70
CA THR A 274 16.91 8.70 -38.56
C THR A 274 16.76 7.32 -37.95
N PRO A 275 17.16 6.22 -38.62
CA PRO A 275 17.16 4.89 -38.00
C PRO A 275 17.93 4.84 -36.69
N GLU A 276 18.96 5.68 -36.52
CA GLU A 276 19.84 5.69 -35.35
C GLU A 276 19.40 6.69 -34.27
N LEU A 277 18.65 7.75 -34.64
CA LEU A 277 18.34 8.87 -33.75
C LEU A 277 16.84 8.99 -33.47
N GLU A 278 16.47 8.78 -32.21
CA GLU A 278 15.10 8.97 -31.71
C GLU A 278 15.07 10.06 -30.64
N VAL A 279 14.08 10.96 -30.76
CA VAL A 279 13.76 11.97 -29.74
C VAL A 279 12.38 11.69 -29.18
N TYR A 280 12.21 11.77 -27.86
CA TYR A 280 10.93 11.54 -27.21
C TYR A 280 10.63 12.59 -26.15
N LEU A 281 9.34 12.86 -25.96
CA LEU A 281 8.80 13.73 -24.92
C LEU A 281 7.50 13.13 -24.42
N ASP A 282 7.33 13.02 -23.11
CA ASP A 282 6.13 12.49 -22.48
C ASP A 282 5.74 13.30 -21.25
N GLY A 283 4.46 13.30 -20.96
CA GLY A 283 3.92 13.99 -19.80
C GLY A 283 2.67 13.32 -19.26
N LEU A 284 2.61 13.17 -17.93
CA LEU A 284 1.46 12.67 -17.21
C LEU A 284 0.99 13.72 -16.20
N TYR A 285 -0.30 14.01 -16.21
CA TYR A 285 -1.01 14.59 -15.09
C TYR A 285 -1.97 13.56 -14.52
N THR A 286 -1.93 13.35 -13.22
CA THR A 286 -2.95 12.60 -12.51
C THR A 286 -3.38 13.33 -11.25
N GLY A 287 -4.68 13.33 -10.98
CA GLY A 287 -5.28 13.95 -9.81
C GLY A 287 -6.06 12.93 -9.00
N TYR A 288 -5.92 12.99 -7.69
CA TYR A 288 -6.78 12.27 -6.76
C TYR A 288 -7.54 13.27 -5.89
N ARG A 289 -8.85 13.11 -5.83
CA ARG A 289 -9.75 13.93 -5.01
C ARG A 289 -10.64 12.98 -4.23
N SER A 290 -10.61 13.08 -2.91
CA SER A 290 -11.48 12.29 -2.04
C SER A 290 -12.26 13.23 -1.13
N THR A 291 -13.56 12.99 -1.01
CA THR A 291 -14.45 13.63 -0.04
C THR A 291 -15.26 12.54 0.62
N PHE A 292 -15.09 12.38 1.93
CA PHE A 292 -15.80 11.36 2.68
C PHE A 292 -15.95 11.74 4.15
N ALA A 293 -16.85 11.05 4.82
CA ALA A 293 -17.03 11.15 6.27
C ALA A 293 -16.88 9.78 6.92
N THR A 294 -16.22 9.75 8.07
CA THR A 294 -16.30 8.66 9.03
C THR A 294 -17.34 9.02 10.07
N ASN A 295 -18.47 8.33 10.07
CA ASN A 295 -19.50 8.48 11.08
C ASN A 295 -19.27 7.43 12.17
N PHE A 296 -19.20 7.89 13.41
CA PHE A 296 -18.78 7.13 14.58
C PHE A 296 -19.93 6.93 15.53
N ILE A 297 -20.01 5.75 16.14
CA ILE A 297 -20.72 5.47 17.38
C ILE A 297 -19.74 4.79 18.34
N PHE A 298 -19.71 5.20 19.60
CA PHE A 298 -18.71 4.79 20.56
C PHE A 298 -19.25 4.82 21.99
N GLY A 299 -18.86 3.86 22.80
CA GLY A 299 -19.06 3.86 24.24
C GLY A 299 -17.78 3.50 24.97
N ASP A 300 -17.34 4.39 25.86
CA ASP A 300 -16.32 4.07 26.87
C ASP A 300 -16.99 3.29 28.00
N VAL A 301 -17.05 1.96 27.83
CA VAL A 301 -17.87 1.11 28.70
C VAL A 301 -17.28 0.98 30.10
N PHE A 302 -15.97 1.15 30.28
CA PHE A 302 -15.34 1.16 31.61
C PHE A 302 -15.52 2.48 32.37
N ALA A 303 -16.03 3.53 31.72
CA ALA A 303 -16.47 4.75 32.38
C ALA A 303 -17.89 4.65 32.94
N GLY A 304 -18.60 3.54 32.70
CA GLY A 304 -19.94 3.27 33.21
C GLY A 304 -19.99 3.03 34.74
N ASN A 305 -21.21 2.92 35.26
CA ASN A 305 -21.46 2.79 36.70
C ASN A 305 -21.47 1.35 37.17
N SER A 306 -21.87 0.37 36.34
CA SER A 306 -21.95 -1.04 36.70
C SER A 306 -22.00 -1.93 35.46
N ILE A 307 -21.62 -3.20 35.64
CA ILE A 307 -21.71 -4.27 34.63
C ILE A 307 -22.78 -5.28 35.12
N THR A 308 -23.72 -5.62 34.23
CA THR A 308 -24.75 -6.64 34.48
C THR A 308 -24.80 -7.63 33.33
N ASN A 309 -25.46 -8.76 33.50
CA ASN A 309 -25.61 -9.79 32.47
C ASN A 309 -24.30 -10.26 31.82
N ALA A 310 -23.20 -10.20 32.59
CA ALA A 310 -21.91 -10.59 32.09
C ALA A 310 -21.80 -12.12 31.94
N VAL A 311 -21.32 -12.57 30.79
CA VAL A 311 -21.08 -13.96 30.45
C VAL A 311 -19.65 -14.11 29.95
N GLY A 312 -18.86 -15.01 30.55
CA GLY A 312 -17.54 -15.40 30.11
C GLY A 312 -17.56 -16.48 29.02
N THR A 313 -16.48 -16.64 28.32
CA THR A 313 -16.18 -17.81 27.47
C THR A 313 -15.38 -18.84 28.26
N ASP A 314 -15.15 -20.04 27.67
CA ASP A 314 -14.24 -21.06 28.21
C ASP A 314 -12.76 -20.73 27.93
N ASP A 315 -12.45 -19.61 27.22
CA ASP A 315 -11.07 -19.16 26.92
C ASP A 315 -10.52 -18.38 28.12
N CYS A 316 -9.98 -19.13 29.09
CA CYS A 316 -9.42 -18.58 30.33
C CYS A 316 -7.88 -18.68 30.30
N PHE A 317 -7.23 -17.74 30.94
CA PHE A 317 -5.77 -17.64 30.96
C PHE A 317 -5.28 -16.86 32.20
N THR A 318 -4.00 -17.01 32.50
CA THR A 318 -3.33 -16.19 33.51
C THR A 318 -2.77 -14.94 32.81
N ALA A 319 -3.19 -13.74 33.23
CA ALA A 319 -2.82 -12.47 32.67
C ALA A 319 -1.89 -11.68 33.60
N SER A 320 -1.03 -10.87 33.02
CA SER A 320 -0.30 -9.79 33.70
C SER A 320 -1.11 -8.50 33.55
N VAL A 321 -1.46 -7.84 34.64
CA VAL A 321 -2.37 -6.69 34.67
C VAL A 321 -1.74 -5.55 35.46
N ASN A 322 -1.84 -4.30 35.01
CA ASN A 322 -1.40 -3.13 35.73
C ASN A 322 -2.47 -2.64 36.72
N ASP A 323 -2.15 -1.69 37.59
CA ASP A 323 -3.05 -1.17 38.63
C ASP A 323 -4.33 -0.54 38.03
N ALA A 324 -4.32 -0.13 36.77
CA ALA A 324 -5.50 0.38 36.06
C ALA A 324 -6.32 -0.71 35.33
N GLY A 325 -5.88 -1.97 35.40
CA GLY A 325 -6.57 -3.09 34.77
C GLY A 325 -6.16 -3.38 33.33
N PHE A 326 -5.25 -2.60 32.75
CA PHE A 326 -4.75 -2.88 31.41
C PHE A 326 -3.69 -4.01 31.43
N LEU A 327 -3.64 -4.73 30.35
CA LEU A 327 -2.59 -5.70 30.08
C LEU A 327 -1.50 -5.02 29.24
N PRO A 328 -0.25 -5.06 29.66
CA PRO A 328 0.35 -5.81 30.76
C PRO A 328 0.49 -5.04 32.07
N GLY A 329 0.90 -5.74 33.11
CA GLY A 329 1.29 -5.12 34.38
C GLY A 329 2.00 -6.09 35.32
N PRO A 330 2.35 -5.62 36.52
CA PRO A 330 3.06 -6.44 37.50
C PRO A 330 2.14 -7.44 38.22
N ASN A 331 0.82 -7.25 38.18
CA ASN A 331 -0.15 -8.07 38.90
C ASN A 331 -0.54 -9.27 38.06
N VAL A 332 -0.76 -10.41 38.70
CA VAL A 332 -1.15 -11.68 38.07
C VAL A 332 -2.60 -12.00 38.40
N GLU A 333 -3.44 -12.14 37.38
CA GLU A 333 -4.86 -12.48 37.51
C GLU A 333 -5.22 -13.65 36.61
N ASN A 334 -6.20 -14.48 37.07
CA ASN A 334 -6.80 -15.51 36.23
C ASN A 334 -8.09 -14.95 35.64
N LEU A 335 -8.12 -14.78 34.34
CA LEU A 335 -9.20 -14.12 33.64
C LEU A 335 -9.74 -14.99 32.51
N CYS A 336 -11.04 -14.86 32.21
CA CYS A 336 -11.63 -15.45 30.99
C CYS A 336 -12.04 -14.32 30.03
N ILE A 337 -12.00 -14.59 28.73
CA ILE A 337 -12.53 -13.65 27.74
C ILE A 337 -14.04 -13.51 27.96
N GLY A 338 -14.51 -12.26 28.08
CA GLY A 338 -15.94 -11.96 28.16
C GLY A 338 -16.63 -12.18 26.84
N LYS A 339 -17.78 -12.85 26.83
CA LYS A 339 -18.62 -13.10 25.65
C LYS A 339 -19.65 -12.00 25.47
N SER A 340 -20.31 -11.58 26.57
CA SER A 340 -21.29 -10.50 26.54
C SER A 340 -21.39 -9.85 27.89
N ALA A 341 -21.83 -8.59 27.90
CA ALA A 341 -22.16 -7.84 29.11
C ALA A 341 -23.09 -6.67 28.79
N THR A 342 -23.84 -6.20 29.80
CA THR A 342 -24.56 -4.92 29.76
C THR A 342 -23.81 -3.94 30.65
N PHE A 343 -23.35 -2.83 30.08
CA PHE A 343 -22.74 -1.70 30.80
C PHE A 343 -23.79 -0.62 31.05
N ASN A 344 -23.95 -0.18 32.28
CA ASN A 344 -24.95 0.81 32.67
C ASN A 344 -24.30 2.15 32.99
N GLY A 345 -25.00 3.25 32.63
CA GLY A 345 -24.52 4.60 32.90
C GLY A 345 -23.36 5.01 32.02
N VAL A 346 -23.34 4.51 30.79
CA VAL A 346 -22.31 4.81 29.77
C VAL A 346 -22.78 6.00 28.94
N ASP A 347 -21.86 6.91 28.64
CA ASP A 347 -22.11 7.97 27.65
C ASP A 347 -21.99 7.36 26.23
N ALA A 348 -23.05 7.52 25.45
CA ALA A 348 -23.04 7.18 24.02
C ALA A 348 -22.50 8.36 23.23
N LEU A 349 -21.31 8.23 22.68
CA LEU A 349 -20.70 9.26 21.86
C LEU A 349 -20.96 8.96 20.39
N THR A 350 -21.37 9.98 19.63
CA THR A 350 -21.38 9.94 18.17
C THR A 350 -20.51 11.05 17.61
N SER A 351 -19.86 10.77 16.50
CA SER A 351 -18.88 11.69 15.91
C SER A 351 -18.97 11.66 14.40
N THR A 352 -18.66 12.78 13.80
CA THR A 352 -18.38 12.87 12.38
C THR A 352 -16.98 13.40 12.16
N GLN A 353 -16.17 12.61 11.46
CA GLN A 353 -14.88 13.02 10.92
C GLN A 353 -15.06 13.33 9.44
N ALA A 354 -15.28 14.59 9.10
CA ALA A 354 -15.43 15.03 7.72
C ALA A 354 -14.06 15.27 7.08
N LYS A 355 -13.80 14.61 5.96
CA LYS A 355 -12.46 14.55 5.35
C LYS A 355 -12.48 14.99 3.90
N LYS A 356 -11.46 15.75 3.49
CA LYS A 356 -11.22 16.17 2.11
C LYS A 356 -9.73 16.02 1.80
N GLN A 357 -9.44 15.23 0.77
CA GLN A 357 -8.07 14.96 0.33
C GLN A 357 -7.90 15.39 -1.13
N ARG A 358 -6.72 15.89 -1.46
CA ARG A 358 -6.34 16.26 -2.80
C ARG A 358 -4.88 15.93 -3.05
N THR A 359 -4.61 15.21 -4.14
CA THR A 359 -3.28 15.02 -4.71
C THR A 359 -3.29 15.50 -6.16
N ASP A 360 -2.30 16.29 -6.55
CA ASP A 360 -2.00 16.64 -7.93
C ASP A 360 -0.58 16.18 -8.23
N GLN A 361 -0.42 15.41 -9.30
CA GLN A 361 0.85 14.87 -9.73
C GLN A 361 1.13 15.25 -11.16
N TYR A 362 2.32 15.76 -11.41
CA TYR A 362 2.82 16.13 -12.72
C TYR A 362 4.13 15.41 -12.95
N VAL A 363 4.23 14.69 -14.05
CA VAL A 363 5.45 14.05 -14.53
C VAL A 363 5.69 14.53 -15.95
N LEU A 364 6.84 15.10 -16.18
CA LEU A 364 7.30 15.49 -17.52
C LEU A 364 8.66 14.83 -17.74
N GLY A 365 8.85 14.23 -18.87
CA GLY A 365 10.07 13.57 -19.25
C GLY A 365 10.39 13.74 -20.72
N GLY A 366 11.63 13.57 -21.06
CA GLY A 366 12.05 13.60 -22.47
C GLY A 366 13.52 13.27 -22.61
N GLY A 367 13.89 12.87 -23.81
CA GLY A 367 15.26 12.45 -24.05
C GLY A 367 15.56 12.18 -25.50
N VAL A 368 16.77 11.69 -25.67
CA VAL A 368 17.35 11.32 -26.97
C VAL A 368 17.95 9.94 -26.84
N LYS A 369 17.61 9.06 -27.78
CA LYS A 369 18.27 7.76 -27.97
C LYS A 369 19.08 7.82 -29.27
N TRP A 370 20.33 7.43 -29.19
CA TRP A 370 21.19 7.31 -30.35
C TRP A 370 21.80 5.90 -30.37
N ASN A 371 21.56 5.19 -31.47
CA ASN A 371 21.98 3.81 -31.67
C ASN A 371 22.85 3.72 -32.90
N SER A 372 24.10 3.28 -32.74
CA SER A 372 24.97 2.83 -33.81
C SER A 372 25.14 1.31 -33.72
N ASP A 373 25.90 0.73 -34.63
CA ASP A 373 26.18 -0.71 -34.69
C ASP A 373 26.81 -1.25 -33.41
N THR A 374 27.49 -0.42 -32.61
CA THR A 374 28.28 -0.85 -31.45
C THR A 374 28.09 -0.01 -30.20
N VAL A 375 27.44 1.15 -30.33
CA VAL A 375 27.26 2.09 -29.21
C VAL A 375 25.83 2.60 -29.19
N HIS A 376 25.20 2.46 -28.01
CA HIS A 376 23.86 2.95 -27.75
C HIS A 376 23.90 3.96 -26.60
N LEU A 377 23.39 5.17 -26.86
CA LEU A 377 23.36 6.25 -25.89
C LEU A 377 21.93 6.65 -25.59
N VAL A 378 21.60 6.81 -24.31
CA VAL A 378 20.31 7.36 -23.88
C VAL A 378 20.56 8.52 -22.93
N LEU A 379 20.12 9.70 -23.31
CA LEU A 379 20.04 10.87 -22.44
C LEU A 379 18.59 11.11 -22.09
N ASP A 380 18.27 11.14 -20.80
CA ASP A 380 16.93 11.36 -20.27
C ASP A 380 16.93 12.47 -19.22
N GLY A 381 15.92 13.34 -19.30
CA GLY A 381 15.67 14.37 -18.31
C GLY A 381 14.23 14.32 -17.84
N SER A 382 13.99 14.56 -16.54
CA SER A 382 12.64 14.57 -16.00
C SER A 382 12.41 15.66 -14.95
N TYR A 383 11.16 16.11 -14.92
CA TYR A 383 10.60 16.95 -13.86
C TYR A 383 9.37 16.29 -13.26
N ILE A 384 9.36 16.14 -11.95
CA ILE A 384 8.26 15.52 -11.21
C ILE A 384 7.84 16.49 -10.11
N GLN A 385 6.54 16.72 -10.00
CA GLN A 385 5.97 17.48 -8.89
C GLN A 385 4.75 16.76 -8.32
N SER A 386 4.72 16.61 -7.01
CA SER A 386 3.57 16.09 -6.27
C SER A 386 3.12 17.09 -5.21
N LYS A 387 1.85 17.48 -5.27
CA LYS A 387 1.19 18.33 -4.27
C LYS A 387 0.10 17.50 -3.59
N ASN A 388 0.14 17.44 -2.28
CA ASN A 388 -0.88 16.76 -1.49
C ASN A 388 -1.42 17.69 -0.40
N SER A 389 -2.71 17.61 -0.14
CA SER A 389 -3.35 18.29 0.98
C SER A 389 -4.47 17.43 1.56
N ASN A 390 -4.53 17.38 2.88
CA ASN A 390 -5.58 16.71 3.63
C ASN A 390 -6.19 17.70 4.62
N ARG A 391 -7.50 17.64 4.75
CA ARG A 391 -8.27 18.35 5.76
C ARG A 391 -9.22 17.38 6.44
N THR A 392 -9.17 17.30 7.76
CA THR A 392 -10.11 16.56 8.59
C THR A 392 -10.68 17.49 9.64
N ILE A 393 -12.00 17.48 9.80
CA ILE A 393 -12.71 18.20 10.84
C ILE A 393 -13.56 17.22 11.59
N ILE A 394 -13.41 17.19 12.92
CA ILE A 394 -14.10 16.25 13.80
C ILE A 394 -14.92 17.06 14.81
N VAL A 395 -16.19 16.72 14.92
CA VAL A 395 -17.07 17.18 15.98
C VAL A 395 -17.71 15.98 16.65
N ASP A 396 -17.53 15.91 17.95
CA ASP A 396 -18.05 14.88 18.82
C ASP A 396 -19.25 15.40 19.61
N ILE A 397 -20.31 14.59 19.70
CA ILE A 397 -21.48 14.84 20.53
C ILE A 397 -21.79 13.58 21.34
N ALA A 398 -22.48 13.74 22.46
CA ALA A 398 -22.77 12.61 23.35
C ALA A 398 -24.20 12.66 23.87
N LYS A 399 -24.72 11.49 24.23
CA LYS A 399 -25.90 11.35 25.12
C LYS A 399 -25.49 10.64 26.40
N HIS A 400 -25.91 11.22 27.52
CA HIS A 400 -25.55 10.70 28.84
C HIS A 400 -26.41 9.52 29.27
N ASN A 401 -25.84 8.69 30.19
CA ASN A 401 -26.52 7.65 30.95
C ASN A 401 -27.23 6.59 30.13
N SER A 402 -26.61 6.17 29.04
CA SER A 402 -27.11 5.07 28.23
C SER A 402 -26.73 3.72 28.86
N ALA A 403 -27.55 2.69 28.68
CA ALA A 403 -27.16 1.30 28.88
C ALA A 403 -26.75 0.71 27.53
N MET A 404 -25.65 -0.03 27.53
CA MET A 404 -25.05 -0.57 26.33
C MET A 404 -24.85 -2.09 26.46
N ASP A 405 -25.49 -2.85 25.60
CA ASP A 405 -25.25 -4.27 25.45
C ASP A 405 -24.06 -4.51 24.50
N VAL A 406 -23.09 -5.23 24.97
CA VAL A 406 -21.89 -5.60 24.25
C VAL A 406 -21.88 -7.10 24.04
N LEU A 407 -21.72 -7.55 22.82
CA LEU A 407 -21.46 -8.94 22.47
C LEU A 407 -20.08 -9.04 21.82
N VAL A 408 -19.18 -9.79 22.43
CA VAL A 408 -17.86 -10.13 21.88
C VAL A 408 -17.96 -11.52 21.28
N ASP A 409 -17.99 -11.63 19.96
CA ASP A 409 -18.20 -12.89 19.24
C ASP A 409 -16.93 -13.30 18.48
N ASP A 410 -16.51 -14.56 18.64
CA ASP A 410 -15.36 -15.14 17.94
C ASP A 410 -15.59 -15.36 16.44
N ASN A 411 -16.85 -15.36 15.98
CA ASN A 411 -17.20 -15.34 14.56
C ASN A 411 -17.06 -13.95 13.91
N GLY A 412 -16.63 -12.98 14.68
CA GLY A 412 -16.23 -11.72 14.20
C GLY A 412 -17.29 -10.63 14.20
N HIS A 413 -18.28 -10.72 15.02
CA HIS A 413 -19.31 -9.72 15.19
C HIS A 413 -19.39 -9.26 16.65
N GLY A 414 -18.47 -8.39 17.09
CA GLY A 414 -18.77 -7.61 18.28
C GLY A 414 -19.98 -6.73 17.97
N THR A 415 -21.08 -6.89 18.66
CA THR A 415 -22.23 -6.02 18.50
C THR A 415 -22.33 -5.09 19.69
N THR A 416 -22.59 -3.82 19.38
CA THR A 416 -22.89 -2.80 20.38
C THR A 416 -24.32 -2.34 20.14
N VAL A 417 -25.16 -2.45 21.15
CA VAL A 417 -26.57 -2.01 21.09
C VAL A 417 -26.85 -1.06 22.24
N MET A 418 -27.28 0.15 21.91
CA MET A 418 -27.78 1.09 22.91
C MET A 418 -29.21 0.73 23.28
N GLN A 419 -29.45 0.40 24.57
CA GLN A 419 -30.78 0.06 25.04
C GLN A 419 -31.73 1.26 24.96
N GLY A 420 -32.95 1.01 24.52
CA GLY A 420 -33.97 2.05 24.38
C GLY A 420 -33.78 3.02 23.19
N ASP A 421 -32.84 2.69 22.32
CA ASP A 421 -32.52 3.42 21.08
C ASP A 421 -32.38 4.97 21.26
N PRO A 422 -31.56 5.43 22.24
CA PRO A 422 -31.49 6.85 22.59
C PRO A 422 -30.93 7.72 21.47
N LEU A 423 -30.26 7.13 20.48
CA LEU A 423 -29.61 7.84 19.37
C LEU A 423 -30.52 8.02 18.14
N SER A 424 -31.75 7.53 18.20
CA SER A 424 -32.73 7.60 17.10
C SER A 424 -33.35 8.96 16.88
N THR A 425 -33.24 9.88 17.87
CA THR A 425 -33.76 11.25 17.82
C THR A 425 -32.65 12.26 18.00
N PRO A 426 -32.73 13.47 17.38
CA PRO A 426 -31.69 14.49 17.50
C PRO A 426 -31.68 15.20 18.86
N ASP A 427 -32.69 14.99 19.73
CA ASP A 427 -32.86 15.70 21.00
C ASP A 427 -31.88 15.20 22.06
N GLY A 428 -31.47 16.10 22.96
CA GLY A 428 -30.69 15.76 24.16
C GLY A 428 -29.22 15.45 23.91
N PHE A 429 -28.69 15.65 22.71
CA PHE A 429 -27.23 15.59 22.48
C PHE A 429 -26.56 16.82 23.11
N VAL A 430 -25.39 16.59 23.70
CA VAL A 430 -24.48 17.60 24.22
C VAL A 430 -23.18 17.60 23.43
N PHE A 431 -22.51 18.74 23.32
CA PHE A 431 -21.15 18.78 22.77
C PHE A 431 -20.20 18.01 23.67
N ALA A 432 -19.35 17.20 23.06
CA ALA A 432 -18.27 16.45 23.73
C ALA A 432 -16.94 16.85 23.11
N ASN A 433 -15.91 16.92 23.96
CA ASN A 433 -14.52 17.08 23.54
C ASN A 433 -14.20 18.37 22.77
N THR A 434 -13.09 18.32 22.07
CA THR A 434 -12.43 19.39 21.33
C THR A 434 -12.94 19.39 19.88
N LEU A 435 -13.05 20.56 19.25
CA LEU A 435 -13.09 20.67 17.81
C LEU A 435 -11.73 20.24 17.27
N TYR A 436 -11.62 19.01 16.80
CA TYR A 436 -10.36 18.52 16.26
C TYR A 436 -10.24 18.87 14.78
N GLN A 437 -9.13 19.51 14.44
CA GLN A 437 -8.79 19.88 13.07
C GLN A 437 -7.41 19.34 12.73
N ASP A 438 -7.33 18.48 11.72
CA ASP A 438 -6.08 18.04 11.12
C ASP A 438 -6.01 18.57 9.70
N LEU A 439 -5.07 19.45 9.48
CA LEU A 439 -4.77 20.03 8.18
C LEU A 439 -3.30 19.79 7.89
N ASN A 440 -3.01 19.20 6.73
CA ASN A 440 -1.65 19.10 6.27
C ASN A 440 -1.52 19.41 4.77
N LYS A 441 -0.38 19.96 4.39
CA LYS A 441 -0.01 20.25 3.01
C LYS A 441 1.42 19.80 2.79
N SER A 442 1.64 19.11 1.69
CA SER A 442 2.97 18.77 1.23
C SER A 442 3.14 19.11 -0.25
N ASN A 443 4.31 19.58 -0.59
CA ASN A 443 4.71 19.85 -1.97
C ASN A 443 6.14 19.35 -2.15
N SER A 444 6.34 18.50 -3.13
CA SER A 444 7.67 18.00 -3.49
C SER A 444 7.89 18.12 -4.99
N ARG A 445 9.10 18.53 -5.38
CA ARG A 445 9.52 18.59 -6.78
C ARG A 445 10.89 17.97 -6.93
N GLN A 446 11.11 17.31 -8.06
CA GLN A 446 12.37 16.67 -8.39
C GLN A 446 12.74 17.00 -9.84
N TYR A 447 13.99 17.34 -10.07
CA TYR A 447 14.63 17.32 -11.38
C TYR A 447 15.60 16.15 -11.41
N ALA A 448 15.62 15.38 -12.48
CA ALA A 448 16.59 14.31 -12.65
C ALA A 448 17.12 14.30 -14.09
N PHE A 449 18.40 13.96 -14.22
CA PHE A 449 19.10 13.76 -15.51
C PHE A 449 19.82 12.42 -15.44
N LYS A 450 19.73 11.64 -16.50
CA LYS A 450 20.34 10.32 -16.64
C LYS A 450 21.04 10.22 -17.99
N LEU A 451 22.25 9.66 -17.98
CA LEU A 451 22.97 9.26 -19.18
C LEU A 451 23.34 7.79 -19.06
N ASP A 452 22.91 6.99 -19.99
CA ASP A 452 23.30 5.59 -20.14
C ASP A 452 24.06 5.41 -21.47
N SER A 453 25.14 4.68 -21.40
CA SER A 453 25.97 4.31 -22.56
C SER A 453 26.18 2.80 -22.57
N THR A 454 25.80 2.15 -23.64
CA THR A 454 25.97 0.71 -23.84
C THR A 454 26.95 0.50 -25.01
N PHE A 455 27.93 -0.35 -24.80
CA PHE A 455 28.95 -0.71 -25.76
C PHE A 455 28.85 -2.20 -26.04
N ASP A 456 28.53 -2.58 -27.27
CA ASP A 456 28.57 -3.95 -27.73
C ASP A 456 30.03 -4.37 -27.93
N ILE A 457 30.39 -5.52 -27.37
CA ILE A 457 31.76 -6.03 -27.37
C ILE A 457 31.81 -7.31 -28.20
N ASP A 458 32.61 -7.28 -29.26
CA ASP A 458 32.90 -8.48 -30.04
C ASP A 458 33.92 -9.36 -29.31
N SER A 459 33.45 -10.19 -28.38
CA SER A 459 34.24 -11.08 -27.58
C SER A 459 33.50 -12.39 -27.36
N ASN A 460 34.26 -13.47 -27.15
CA ASN A 460 33.69 -14.79 -26.87
C ASN A 460 32.96 -14.90 -25.53
N ILE A 461 33.19 -13.96 -24.60
CA ILE A 461 32.65 -14.02 -23.26
C ILE A 461 31.89 -12.72 -22.92
N LEU A 462 32.56 -11.58 -23.03
CA LEU A 462 31.94 -10.28 -22.71
C LEU A 462 31.16 -9.78 -23.93
N ARG A 463 29.86 -9.61 -23.80
CA ARG A 463 28.97 -9.20 -24.89
C ARG A 463 28.69 -7.71 -24.88
N GLU A 464 28.58 -7.12 -23.71
CA GLU A 464 28.14 -5.77 -23.55
C GLU A 464 28.76 -5.14 -22.30
N VAL A 465 29.11 -3.87 -22.37
CA VAL A 465 29.48 -3.03 -21.21
C VAL A 465 28.55 -1.84 -21.14
N GLN A 466 27.90 -1.65 -20.01
CA GLN A 466 27.05 -0.51 -19.75
C GLN A 466 27.68 0.39 -18.69
N ILE A 467 27.68 1.70 -18.94
CA ILE A 467 28.16 2.73 -18.01
C ILE A 467 27.11 3.84 -17.99
N GLY A 468 26.75 4.28 -16.80
CA GLY A 468 25.81 5.38 -16.71
C GLY A 468 25.97 6.23 -15.45
N ALA A 469 25.35 7.41 -15.51
CA ALA A 469 25.31 8.35 -14.40
C ALA A 469 23.91 8.95 -14.27
N ARG A 470 23.51 9.24 -13.04
CA ARG A 470 22.26 9.93 -12.73
C ARG A 470 22.51 11.02 -11.69
N TYR A 471 21.93 12.19 -11.92
CA TYR A 471 21.81 13.25 -10.92
C TYR A 471 20.34 13.54 -10.68
N SER A 472 19.96 13.74 -9.42
CA SER A 472 18.62 14.23 -9.06
C SER A 472 18.70 15.23 -7.92
N ASP A 473 17.86 16.28 -8.01
CA ASP A 473 17.64 17.29 -6.97
C ASP A 473 16.16 17.29 -6.60
N ARG A 474 15.88 16.91 -5.35
CA ARG A 474 14.52 16.84 -4.81
C ARG A 474 14.35 17.81 -3.65
N LYS A 475 13.34 18.66 -3.74
CA LYS A 475 12.93 19.58 -2.68
C LYS A 475 11.52 19.24 -2.22
N GLY A 476 11.34 19.15 -0.90
CA GLY A 476 10.07 18.84 -0.28
C GLY A 476 9.75 19.79 0.86
N THR A 477 8.49 20.22 0.96
CA THR A 477 7.97 21.01 2.07
C THR A 477 6.79 20.30 2.70
N PHE A 478 6.75 20.26 4.02
CA PHE A 478 5.62 19.72 4.76
C PHE A 478 5.17 20.72 5.83
N ARG A 479 3.86 20.95 5.88
CA ARG A 479 3.23 21.82 6.85
C ARG A 479 2.03 21.08 7.42
N ALA A 480 1.89 21.08 8.74
CA ALA A 480 0.78 20.40 9.40
C ALA A 480 0.34 21.13 10.67
N VAL A 481 -0.92 20.95 10.96
CA VAL A 481 -1.54 21.27 12.24
C VAL A 481 -2.39 20.09 12.67
N ALA A 482 -2.42 19.81 13.96
CA ALA A 482 -3.37 18.85 14.54
C ALA A 482 -3.80 19.33 15.93
N GLY A 483 -5.06 19.08 16.24
CA GLY A 483 -5.69 19.55 17.47
C GLY A 483 -6.71 20.65 17.19
N GLY A 484 -7.09 21.37 18.22
CA GLY A 484 -8.06 22.45 18.12
C GLY A 484 -8.57 22.89 19.48
N PRO A 485 -9.44 23.90 19.52
CA PRO A 485 -9.98 24.44 20.76
C PRO A 485 -10.90 23.45 21.45
N ALA A 486 -10.81 23.37 22.77
CA ALA A 486 -11.82 22.72 23.58
C ALA A 486 -13.13 23.50 23.54
N PHE A 487 -14.25 22.82 23.64
CA PHE A 487 -15.55 23.48 23.74
C PHE A 487 -15.59 24.32 25.02
N PRO A 488 -16.06 25.60 24.99
CA PRO A 488 -16.21 26.42 26.18
C PRO A 488 -17.17 25.75 27.15
N GLY A 489 -16.74 25.51 28.38
CA GLY A 489 -17.53 24.74 29.34
C GLY A 489 -17.51 23.23 29.05
N ALA A 490 -16.28 22.66 28.88
CA ALA A 490 -16.02 21.26 28.52
C ALA A 490 -16.55 20.20 29.51
N ASP A 491 -17.57 20.53 30.29
CA ASP A 491 -18.30 19.69 31.24
C ASP A 491 -19.33 18.78 30.58
N ARG A 492 -19.37 18.76 29.23
CA ARG A 492 -20.37 18.03 28.42
C ARG A 492 -21.81 18.34 28.81
N SER A 493 -22.14 19.60 29.16
CA SER A 493 -23.47 20.01 29.56
C SER A 493 -24.21 20.85 28.51
N THR A 494 -23.52 21.41 27.52
CA THR A 494 -24.12 22.29 26.52
C THR A 494 -24.87 21.48 25.46
N LEU A 495 -26.20 21.67 25.43
CA LEU A 495 -27.06 21.02 24.44
C LEU A 495 -26.78 21.57 23.03
N VAL A 496 -26.68 20.67 22.07
CA VAL A 496 -26.54 21.02 20.64
C VAL A 496 -27.68 21.90 20.16
N SER A 497 -28.89 21.63 20.62
CA SER A 497 -30.11 22.43 20.30
C SER A 497 -30.11 23.84 20.88
N SER A 498 -29.25 24.15 21.86
CA SER A 498 -29.28 25.47 22.56
C SER A 498 -28.36 26.53 21.92
N VAL A 499 -27.49 26.14 20.94
CA VAL A 499 -26.45 27.05 20.41
C VAL A 499 -26.78 27.67 19.05
N GLY A 500 -28.03 27.55 18.56
CA GLY A 500 -28.51 28.24 17.37
C GLY A 500 -27.99 27.64 16.03
N LEU A 501 -27.55 26.42 16.01
CA LEU A 501 -27.14 25.69 14.79
C LEU A 501 -28.34 25.36 13.90
N PRO A 502 -28.17 25.22 12.58
CA PRO A 502 -29.25 24.84 11.68
C PRO A 502 -29.87 23.49 12.06
N SER A 503 -31.17 23.31 11.72
CA SER A 503 -31.91 22.07 12.03
C SER A 503 -31.33 20.81 11.37
N ASP A 504 -30.53 20.94 10.30
CA ASP A 504 -29.83 19.89 9.58
C ASP A 504 -28.37 19.71 10.02
N PHE A 505 -27.97 20.34 11.11
CA PHE A 505 -26.63 20.09 11.72
C PHE A 505 -26.47 18.65 12.19
N LEU A 506 -27.54 18.04 12.69
CA LEU A 506 -27.56 16.61 13.01
C LEU A 506 -28.29 15.84 11.91
N VAL A 507 -27.63 14.87 11.35
CA VAL A 507 -28.12 13.96 10.30
C VAL A 507 -28.10 12.52 10.77
N ARG A 508 -28.91 11.67 10.13
CA ARG A 508 -28.85 10.23 10.38
C ARG A 508 -27.60 9.65 9.74
N SER A 509 -26.96 8.68 10.40
CA SER A 509 -25.84 7.90 9.86
C SER A 509 -26.25 7.26 8.53
N PRO A 510 -25.31 7.16 7.55
CA PRO A 510 -25.69 6.75 6.19
C PRO A 510 -26.21 5.33 6.12
N ASP A 511 -25.53 4.36 6.68
CA ASP A 511 -25.82 2.93 6.48
C ASP A 511 -26.34 2.27 7.76
N SER A 512 -27.26 1.33 7.59
CA SER A 512 -27.76 0.45 8.66
C SER A 512 -27.02 -0.88 8.62
N ILE A 513 -26.27 -1.19 9.68
CA ILE A 513 -25.44 -2.39 9.73
C ILE A 513 -25.83 -3.23 10.94
N PRO A 514 -26.24 -4.48 10.78
CA PRO A 514 -26.86 -5.28 11.83
C PRO A 514 -26.05 -5.40 13.12
N TYR A 515 -24.71 -5.39 13.04
CA TYR A 515 -23.82 -5.49 14.19
C TYR A 515 -23.29 -4.15 14.73
N ILE A 516 -23.78 -3.04 14.18
CA ILE A 516 -23.55 -1.71 14.73
C ILE A 516 -24.90 -1.17 15.18
N ASN A 517 -25.05 -0.91 16.48
CA ASN A 517 -26.27 -0.43 17.12
C ASN A 517 -27.55 -1.24 16.74
N GLY A 518 -27.40 -2.58 16.62
CA GLY A 518 -28.50 -3.47 16.24
C GLY A 518 -29.11 -3.22 14.85
N GLY A 519 -28.38 -2.53 13.96
CA GLY A 519 -28.88 -2.09 12.65
C GLY A 519 -29.65 -0.76 12.70
N SER A 520 -29.73 -0.10 13.83
CA SER A 520 -30.39 1.21 13.94
C SER A 520 -29.46 2.34 13.51
N HIS A 521 -30.00 3.29 12.75
CA HIS A 521 -29.30 4.54 12.46
C HIS A 521 -29.17 5.40 13.73
N TRP A 522 -28.12 6.20 13.79
CA TRP A 522 -27.91 7.18 14.85
C TRP A 522 -27.74 8.58 14.29
N TYR A 523 -28.01 9.58 15.11
CA TYR A 523 -27.76 10.97 14.75
C TYR A 523 -26.30 11.34 15.01
N THR A 524 -25.71 12.10 14.07
CA THR A 524 -24.30 12.49 14.05
C THR A 524 -24.17 13.87 13.36
N PRO A 525 -23.11 14.65 13.62
CA PRO A 525 -22.92 15.94 12.93
C PRO A 525 -22.85 15.78 11.41
N ASN A 526 -23.45 16.72 10.69
CA ASN A 526 -23.53 16.75 9.23
C ASN A 526 -22.15 17.01 8.61
N PRO A 527 -21.58 16.09 7.83
CA PRO A 527 -20.22 16.23 7.27
C PRO A 527 -20.10 17.41 6.30
N ASP A 528 -21.15 17.71 5.54
CA ASP A 528 -21.14 18.85 4.60
C ASP A 528 -21.12 20.18 5.37
N TYR A 529 -21.86 20.28 6.48
CA TYR A 529 -21.81 21.44 7.35
C TYR A 529 -20.40 21.64 7.93
N LEU A 530 -19.77 20.55 8.44
CA LEU A 530 -18.43 20.61 9.02
C LEU A 530 -17.38 21.10 8.01
N LEU A 531 -17.46 20.67 6.75
CA LEU A 531 -16.51 21.07 5.71
C LEU A 531 -16.73 22.48 5.18
N ASN A 532 -17.97 22.97 5.17
CA ASN A 532 -18.33 24.23 4.53
C ASN A 532 -18.50 25.42 5.49
N ASN A 533 -18.68 25.15 6.80
CA ASN A 533 -18.92 26.18 7.82
C ASN A 533 -17.88 26.16 8.95
N THR A 534 -16.60 25.97 8.57
CA THR A 534 -15.49 25.82 9.52
C THR A 534 -15.33 27.03 10.42
N ASP A 535 -15.55 28.25 9.91
CA ASP A 535 -15.43 29.50 10.67
C ASP A 535 -16.49 29.63 11.74
N GLU A 536 -17.73 29.23 11.43
CA GLU A 536 -18.83 29.19 12.39
C GLU A 536 -18.58 28.17 13.50
N LEU A 537 -18.07 27.01 13.14
CA LEU A 537 -17.67 26.01 14.12
C LEU A 537 -16.56 26.51 15.03
N ARG A 538 -15.52 27.13 14.47
CA ARG A 538 -14.42 27.69 15.26
C ARG A 538 -14.94 28.79 16.21
N ALA A 539 -15.83 29.66 15.76
CA ALA A 539 -16.46 30.67 16.61
C ALA A 539 -17.24 30.03 17.76
N LEU A 540 -18.00 28.96 17.49
CA LEU A 540 -18.72 28.18 18.50
C LEU A 540 -17.79 27.62 19.58
N TYR A 541 -16.59 27.22 19.18
CA TYR A 541 -15.52 26.71 20.08
C TYR A 541 -14.62 27.83 20.64
N GLY A 542 -14.96 29.07 20.45
CA GLY A 542 -14.22 30.23 20.98
C GLY A 542 -12.89 30.51 20.27
N ALA A 543 -12.73 30.01 19.05
CA ALA A 543 -11.52 30.20 18.27
C ALA A 543 -11.71 31.21 17.13
N PRO A 544 -10.65 31.94 16.70
CA PRO A 544 -10.72 32.85 15.55
C PRO A 544 -11.13 32.12 14.26
N ALA A 545 -11.77 32.83 13.33
CA ALA A 545 -12.07 32.37 11.98
C ALA A 545 -10.75 32.05 11.19
N GLY A 546 -10.85 31.26 10.15
CA GLY A 546 -9.73 30.84 9.31
C GLY A 546 -9.15 29.47 9.68
N ASP A 547 -8.13 29.03 8.97
CA ASP A 547 -7.40 27.81 9.30
C ASP A 547 -6.57 27.98 10.58
N PRO A 548 -6.38 26.93 11.39
CA PRO A 548 -5.44 26.98 12.50
C PRO A 548 -4.01 27.28 12.02
N ASP A 549 -3.22 27.92 12.88
CA ASP A 549 -1.80 28.15 12.60
C ASP A 549 -1.04 26.84 12.48
N TRP A 550 -0.06 26.81 11.59
CA TRP A 550 0.83 25.65 11.41
C TRP A 550 1.62 25.38 12.69
N ASP A 551 1.68 24.12 13.11
CA ASP A 551 2.52 23.70 14.22
C ASP A 551 3.99 23.72 13.76
N PRO A 552 4.83 24.62 14.31
CA PRO A 552 6.23 24.75 13.88
C PRO A 552 7.02 23.44 14.01
N THR A 553 6.72 22.61 15.02
CA THR A 553 7.45 21.36 15.31
C THR A 553 7.13 20.24 14.33
N ARG A 554 5.98 20.32 13.69
CA ARG A 554 5.55 19.36 12.64
C ARG A 554 5.99 19.78 11.24
N ASN A 555 6.41 21.05 11.08
CA ASN A 555 6.84 21.61 9.81
C ASN A 555 8.29 21.25 9.51
N TYR A 556 8.58 20.95 8.26
CA TYR A 556 9.97 20.84 7.79
C TYR A 556 10.09 21.19 6.31
N ASP A 557 11.31 21.58 5.93
CA ASP A 557 11.75 21.74 4.55
C ASP A 557 12.93 20.79 4.33
N ALA A 558 12.89 20.01 3.25
CA ALA A 558 13.90 19.03 2.91
C ALA A 558 14.47 19.29 1.52
N ASN A 559 15.80 19.23 1.41
CA ASN A 559 16.50 19.24 0.13
C ASN A 559 17.42 18.00 0.08
N GLU A 560 17.27 17.18 -0.96
CA GLU A 560 18.06 15.97 -1.17
C GLU A 560 18.61 15.93 -2.59
N ASN A 561 19.93 15.84 -2.68
CA ASN A 561 20.67 15.70 -3.93
C ASN A 561 21.31 14.31 -3.99
N ASN A 562 20.99 13.55 -5.04
CA ASN A 562 21.57 12.24 -5.30
C ASN A 562 22.44 12.30 -6.57
N PHE A 563 23.67 11.82 -6.43
CA PHE A 563 24.54 11.54 -7.57
C PHE A 563 24.87 10.05 -7.56
N ALA A 564 24.56 9.37 -8.66
CA ALA A 564 24.83 7.95 -8.82
C ALA A 564 25.61 7.71 -10.12
N ALA A 565 26.55 6.79 -10.06
CA ALA A 565 27.25 6.25 -11.23
C ALA A 565 27.27 4.73 -11.17
N TYR A 566 27.20 4.09 -12.32
CA TYR A 566 27.26 2.63 -12.38
C TYR A 566 28.07 2.14 -13.58
N MET A 567 28.55 0.92 -13.44
CA MET A 567 29.12 0.14 -14.52
C MET A 567 28.66 -1.32 -14.38
N GLN A 568 28.28 -1.93 -15.48
CA GLN A 568 27.99 -3.37 -15.52
C GLN A 568 28.45 -3.99 -16.83
N GLY A 569 28.85 -5.26 -16.77
CA GLY A 569 29.23 -6.05 -17.94
C GLY A 569 28.30 -7.25 -18.08
N LYS A 570 27.78 -7.49 -19.31
CA LYS A 570 27.04 -8.72 -19.64
C LYS A 570 27.98 -9.72 -20.25
N TYR A 571 27.86 -10.95 -19.83
CA TYR A 571 28.66 -12.07 -20.33
C TYR A 571 27.76 -13.19 -20.86
N GLN A 572 28.30 -13.93 -21.83
CA GLN A 572 27.68 -15.15 -22.36
C GLN A 572 28.75 -16.15 -22.73
N VAL A 573 28.57 -17.40 -22.33
CA VAL A 573 29.40 -18.52 -22.64
C VAL A 573 28.53 -19.63 -23.22
N ASP A 574 28.78 -20.00 -24.46
CA ASP A 574 28.08 -21.07 -25.15
C ASP A 574 28.71 -22.42 -24.82
N LEU A 575 27.92 -23.39 -24.40
CA LEU A 575 28.33 -24.74 -23.98
C LEU A 575 27.70 -25.81 -24.89
N GLY A 576 27.75 -25.62 -26.18
CA GLY A 576 27.11 -26.47 -27.17
C GLY A 576 25.59 -26.22 -27.23
N ALA A 577 24.78 -27.18 -26.76
CA ALA A 577 23.32 -27.03 -26.73
C ALA A 577 22.80 -26.18 -25.56
N SER A 578 23.67 -25.80 -24.64
CA SER A 578 23.39 -25.01 -23.45
C SER A 578 24.18 -23.69 -23.47
N SER A 579 23.81 -22.73 -22.69
CA SER A 579 24.58 -21.50 -22.50
C SER A 579 24.48 -20.99 -21.06
N ILE A 580 25.51 -20.25 -20.65
CA ILE A 580 25.49 -19.46 -19.41
C ILE A 580 25.61 -18.00 -19.82
N ASP A 581 24.68 -17.18 -19.38
CA ASP A 581 24.71 -15.71 -19.54
C ASP A 581 24.40 -15.03 -18.20
N GLY A 582 24.69 -13.74 -18.12
CA GLY A 582 24.41 -12.95 -16.95
C GLY A 582 25.14 -11.62 -16.96
N LEU A 583 25.12 -10.94 -15.83
CA LEU A 583 25.80 -9.67 -15.65
C LEU A 583 26.49 -9.56 -14.29
N VAL A 584 27.49 -8.70 -14.22
CA VAL A 584 28.14 -8.25 -12.98
C VAL A 584 28.19 -6.72 -13.03
N GLY A 585 27.73 -6.08 -11.98
CA GLY A 585 27.64 -4.64 -11.94
C GLY A 585 27.91 -4.05 -10.56
N LEU A 586 28.23 -2.77 -10.57
CA LEU A 586 28.45 -1.95 -9.39
C LEU A 586 27.80 -0.58 -9.61
N ARG A 587 27.01 -0.14 -8.63
CA ARG A 587 26.47 1.22 -8.55
C ARG A 587 26.97 1.90 -7.29
N VAL A 588 27.42 3.13 -7.41
CA VAL A 588 27.83 3.97 -6.28
C VAL A 588 26.91 5.18 -6.24
N VAL A 589 26.34 5.45 -5.07
CA VAL A 589 25.39 6.54 -4.84
C VAL A 589 25.90 7.42 -3.72
N ARG A 590 25.95 8.73 -3.95
CA ARG A 590 26.14 9.74 -2.93
C ARG A 590 24.86 10.53 -2.75
N THR A 591 24.36 10.58 -1.52
CA THR A 591 23.17 11.33 -1.12
C THR A 591 23.58 12.45 -0.17
N ASN A 592 23.31 13.70 -0.53
CA ASN A 592 23.48 14.86 0.35
C ASN A 592 22.10 15.38 0.71
N ARG A 593 21.89 15.71 1.98
CA ARG A 593 20.59 16.22 2.48
C ARG A 593 20.80 17.42 3.38
N THR A 594 19.89 18.39 3.25
CA THR A 594 19.68 19.47 4.21
C THR A 594 18.22 19.40 4.65
N ILE A 595 17.98 19.33 5.95
CA ILE A 595 16.61 19.33 6.48
C ILE A 595 16.51 20.42 7.55
N ASP A 596 15.55 21.33 7.34
CA ASP A 596 15.23 22.42 8.24
C ASP A 596 13.95 22.09 9.00
N GLY A 597 13.96 22.26 10.30
CA GLY A 597 12.86 22.00 11.22
C GLY A 597 12.82 23.01 12.35
N THR A 598 12.01 22.74 13.37
CA THR A 598 11.90 23.59 14.55
C THR A 598 11.83 22.73 15.81
N SER A 599 12.71 23.00 16.76
CA SER A 599 12.65 22.44 18.10
C SER A 599 11.72 23.26 18.99
N ARG A 600 11.13 22.62 19.99
CA ARG A 600 10.26 23.22 20.99
C ARG A 600 10.72 22.86 22.39
N LEU A 601 10.86 23.87 23.24
CA LEU A 601 11.05 23.71 24.67
C LEU A 601 9.73 24.05 25.37
N ILE A 602 9.04 22.98 25.86
CA ILE A 602 7.67 23.07 26.36
C ILE A 602 7.65 23.80 27.70
N GLY A 603 6.89 24.90 27.77
CA GLY A 603 6.70 25.67 29.03
C GLY A 603 7.91 26.48 29.48
N ALA A 604 8.93 26.70 28.67
CA ALA A 604 10.19 27.41 29.07
C ALA A 604 10.08 28.95 28.98
N GLY A 605 9.08 29.47 28.30
CA GLY A 605 8.90 30.91 28.10
C GLY A 605 8.12 31.58 29.21
N PRO A 606 8.00 32.93 29.17
CA PRO A 606 7.23 33.71 30.13
C PRO A 606 5.79 33.22 30.24
N GLY A 607 5.32 33.02 31.49
CA GLY A 607 3.96 32.51 31.73
C GLY A 607 3.75 31.05 31.40
N GLY A 608 4.83 30.27 31.17
CA GLY A 608 4.73 28.85 30.79
C GLY A 608 4.48 28.64 29.30
N ALA A 609 4.74 29.63 28.46
CA ALA A 609 4.64 29.47 27.01
C ALA A 609 5.79 28.61 26.47
N ASP A 610 5.54 27.98 25.32
CA ASP A 610 6.56 27.22 24.61
C ASP A 610 7.58 28.13 23.92
N VAL A 611 8.84 27.73 23.87
CA VAL A 611 9.91 28.41 23.13
C VAL A 611 10.26 27.58 21.90
N PHE A 612 10.31 28.22 20.73
CA PHE A 612 10.58 27.60 19.46
C PHE A 612 11.92 28.08 18.90
N GLU A 613 12.74 27.13 18.43
CA GLU A 613 14.05 27.42 17.85
C GLU A 613 14.20 26.71 16.50
N PRO A 614 14.55 27.42 15.41
CA PRO A 614 14.86 26.82 14.13
C PRO A 614 16.11 25.92 14.24
N VAL A 615 16.05 24.77 13.60
CA VAL A 615 17.15 23.79 13.56
C VAL A 615 17.35 23.32 12.13
N SER A 616 18.60 23.29 11.68
CA SER A 616 19.00 22.78 10.37
C SER A 616 20.06 21.69 10.52
N ARG A 617 19.98 20.64 9.67
CA ARG A 617 20.93 19.55 9.67
C ARG A 617 21.35 19.15 8.26
N ASP A 618 22.67 19.16 8.03
CA ASP A 618 23.28 18.65 6.80
C ASP A 618 23.84 17.25 7.03
N THR A 619 23.57 16.33 6.10
CA THR A 619 24.12 14.97 6.10
C THR A 619 24.60 14.57 4.72
N SER A 620 25.60 13.68 4.66
CA SER A 620 26.13 13.11 3.42
C SER A 620 26.47 11.65 3.61
N ASP A 621 25.87 10.79 2.79
CA ASP A 621 26.07 9.34 2.82
C ASP A 621 26.51 8.81 1.45
N VAL A 622 27.34 7.76 1.48
CA VAL A 622 27.76 7.05 0.26
C VAL A 622 27.41 5.56 0.38
N TYR A 623 26.76 5.03 -0.63
CA TYR A 623 26.36 3.62 -0.73
C TYR A 623 27.01 2.96 -1.92
N VAL A 624 27.56 1.75 -1.71
CA VAL A 624 28.14 0.90 -2.73
C VAL A 624 27.26 -0.33 -2.89
N LEU A 625 26.69 -0.52 -4.09
CA LEU A 625 25.64 -1.46 -4.41
C LEU A 625 26.08 -2.44 -5.49
N PRO A 626 26.82 -3.50 -5.12
CA PRO A 626 27.20 -4.55 -6.06
C PRO A 626 26.00 -5.44 -6.41
N ASN A 627 26.00 -5.96 -7.65
CA ASN A 627 25.03 -6.94 -8.10
C ASN A 627 25.70 -7.93 -9.06
N ALA A 628 25.14 -9.13 -9.13
CA ALA A 628 25.55 -10.17 -10.08
C ALA A 628 24.36 -11.06 -10.40
N SER A 629 24.26 -11.48 -11.65
CA SER A 629 23.30 -12.49 -12.08
C SER A 629 23.98 -13.53 -12.96
N MET A 630 23.45 -14.76 -12.92
CA MET A 630 23.83 -15.87 -13.76
C MET A 630 22.56 -16.59 -14.20
N ARG A 631 22.42 -16.83 -15.49
CA ARG A 631 21.34 -17.62 -16.07
C ARG A 631 21.95 -18.76 -16.86
N PHE A 632 21.69 -20.00 -16.43
CA PHE A 632 22.04 -21.22 -17.14
C PHE A 632 20.86 -21.71 -17.96
N ARG A 633 20.96 -21.61 -19.27
CA ARG A 633 19.99 -22.15 -20.21
C ARG A 633 20.37 -23.59 -20.54
N ALA A 634 19.77 -24.53 -19.80
CA ALA A 634 20.02 -25.95 -19.98
C ALA A 634 19.46 -26.47 -21.32
N THR A 635 18.29 -25.92 -21.71
CA THR A 635 17.66 -26.14 -23.02
C THR A 635 16.91 -24.85 -23.43
N GLN A 636 16.30 -24.83 -24.61
CA GLN A 636 15.43 -23.71 -25.03
C GLN A 636 14.21 -23.48 -24.09
N SER A 637 13.82 -24.53 -23.37
CA SER A 637 12.65 -24.54 -22.48
C SER A 637 13.01 -24.47 -21.01
N LEU A 638 14.19 -24.91 -20.60
CA LEU A 638 14.58 -25.01 -19.18
C LEU A 638 15.79 -24.11 -18.89
N GLN A 639 15.59 -23.18 -17.96
CA GLN A 639 16.66 -22.33 -17.46
C GLN A 639 16.67 -22.23 -15.93
N PHE A 640 17.85 -21.97 -15.39
CA PHE A 640 18.08 -21.69 -13.97
C PHE A 640 18.72 -20.32 -13.86
N ARG A 641 18.32 -19.56 -12.86
CA ARG A 641 18.87 -18.22 -12.60
C ARG A 641 19.29 -18.09 -11.15
N ALA A 642 20.43 -17.47 -10.91
CA ALA A 642 20.92 -17.08 -9.60
C ALA A 642 21.20 -15.57 -9.62
N THR A 643 20.77 -14.83 -8.60
CA THR A 643 21.05 -13.39 -8.49
C THR A 643 21.51 -13.03 -7.10
N TYR A 644 22.40 -12.05 -7.04
CA TYR A 644 22.77 -11.34 -5.83
C TYR A 644 22.67 -9.83 -6.08
N ALA A 645 22.09 -9.10 -5.14
CA ALA A 645 22.08 -7.63 -5.18
C ALA A 645 22.10 -7.06 -3.76
N LYS A 646 22.87 -5.99 -3.57
CA LYS A 646 22.78 -5.15 -2.39
C LYS A 646 21.89 -3.95 -2.73
N THR A 647 20.87 -3.68 -1.88
CA THR A 647 19.90 -2.59 -2.06
C THR A 647 19.81 -1.70 -0.83
N VAL A 648 19.28 -0.48 -1.00
CA VAL A 648 19.10 0.49 0.08
C VAL A 648 17.69 1.11 -0.02
N ALA A 649 17.13 1.53 1.13
CA ALA A 649 15.94 2.37 1.19
C ALA A 649 16.19 3.53 2.15
N GLN A 650 15.96 4.75 1.68
CA GLN A 650 16.21 5.97 2.45
C GLN A 650 15.11 6.18 3.49
N PRO A 651 15.43 6.73 4.70
CA PRO A 651 14.45 7.13 5.69
C PRO A 651 13.49 8.19 5.14
N THR A 652 12.29 8.28 5.70
CA THR A 652 11.33 9.33 5.31
C THR A 652 11.84 10.71 5.73
N PHE A 653 11.44 11.76 5.04
CA PHE A 653 11.82 13.13 5.45
C PHE A 653 11.24 13.50 6.82
N GLY A 654 10.09 12.96 7.19
CA GLY A 654 9.49 13.15 8.51
C GLY A 654 10.32 12.54 9.63
N ASP A 655 10.83 11.31 9.43
CA ASP A 655 11.74 10.66 10.39
C ASP A 655 13.07 11.42 10.57
N LEU A 656 13.50 12.10 9.51
CA LEU A 656 14.74 12.88 9.47
C LEU A 656 14.56 14.33 9.98
N ASN A 657 13.33 14.78 10.34
CA ASN A 657 13.12 16.13 10.87
C ASN A 657 14.00 16.36 12.11
N PRO A 658 14.89 17.39 12.13
CA PRO A 658 15.79 17.62 13.24
C PRO A 658 15.11 18.23 14.48
N GLY A 659 13.86 18.66 14.37
CA GLY A 659 13.11 19.28 15.46
C GLY A 659 12.82 18.30 16.60
N LEU A 660 13.14 18.72 17.83
CA LEU A 660 12.82 18.01 19.06
C LEU A 660 11.81 18.81 19.88
N SER A 661 10.82 18.14 20.46
CA SER A 661 9.95 18.67 21.50
C SER A 661 10.45 18.15 22.85
N LEU A 662 10.94 19.04 23.70
CA LEU A 662 11.55 18.73 24.99
C LEU A 662 10.78 19.39 26.13
N ALA A 663 10.57 18.69 27.23
CA ALA A 663 10.06 19.28 28.46
C ALA A 663 11.05 20.31 29.00
N ALA A 664 10.57 21.48 29.46
CA ALA A 664 11.45 22.49 30.05
C ALA A 664 12.16 21.94 31.31
N PRO A 665 13.45 22.26 31.50
CA PRO A 665 14.16 21.91 32.71
C PRO A 665 13.55 22.62 33.93
N GLY A 666 13.12 21.83 34.91
CA GLY A 666 12.80 22.32 36.23
C GLY A 666 14.09 22.56 37.04
N GLY A 667 13.95 23.13 38.21
CA GLY A 667 15.12 23.40 39.07
C GLY A 667 15.90 22.18 39.60
N ASN A 668 15.49 20.96 39.28
CA ASN A 668 16.12 19.71 39.71
C ASN A 668 16.78 18.98 38.52
N PRO A 669 18.13 18.96 38.42
CA PRO A 669 18.81 18.28 37.30
C PRO A 669 18.75 16.74 37.34
N ASN A 670 18.32 16.17 38.48
CA ASN A 670 18.21 14.70 38.64
C ASN A 670 16.88 14.13 38.12
N VAL A 671 15.98 14.97 37.65
CA VAL A 671 14.70 14.51 37.05
C VAL A 671 14.93 14.11 35.59
N ILE A 672 14.48 12.93 35.20
CA ILE A 672 14.45 12.51 33.80
C ILE A 672 13.29 13.20 33.10
N LEU A 673 13.59 14.03 32.14
CA LEU A 673 12.64 14.83 31.38
C LEU A 673 12.19 14.05 30.12
N ALA A 674 10.97 14.29 29.66
CA ALA A 674 10.45 13.69 28.43
C ALA A 674 10.85 14.49 27.20
N GLY A 675 11.12 13.77 26.10
CA GLY A 675 11.36 14.36 24.78
C GLY A 675 10.90 13.48 23.65
N SER A 676 10.58 14.10 22.51
CA SER A 676 10.24 13.38 21.27
C SER A 676 10.60 14.19 20.05
N GLY A 677 10.76 13.55 18.89
CA GLY A 677 11.03 14.20 17.61
C GLY A 677 11.54 13.24 16.56
N GLY A 678 12.06 13.78 15.46
CA GLY A 678 12.73 12.97 14.44
C GLY A 678 14.22 12.77 14.75
N ASN A 679 14.94 12.16 13.82
CA ASN A 679 16.36 11.86 13.94
C ASN A 679 17.07 12.06 12.60
N PRO A 680 17.77 13.19 12.42
CA PRO A 680 18.45 13.49 11.15
C PRO A 680 19.65 12.58 10.86
N ASP A 681 20.17 11.87 11.85
CA ASP A 681 21.35 11.00 11.73
C ASP A 681 20.99 9.56 11.32
N LEU A 682 19.71 9.30 10.97
CA LEU A 682 19.28 8.01 10.45
C LEU A 682 20.00 7.65 9.15
N LYS A 683 20.43 6.39 9.09
CA LYS A 683 21.01 5.78 7.90
C LYS A 683 19.96 5.01 7.11
N ALA A 684 20.21 4.88 5.81
CA ALA A 684 19.35 4.08 4.95
C ALA A 684 19.35 2.62 5.40
N GLN A 685 18.16 2.02 5.39
CA GLN A 685 18.00 0.58 5.54
C GLN A 685 18.68 -0.13 4.36
N GLN A 686 19.37 -1.24 4.61
CA GLN A 686 20.09 -1.99 3.61
C GLN A 686 19.61 -3.43 3.57
N SER A 687 19.65 -4.05 2.39
CA SER A 687 19.39 -5.48 2.23
C SER A 687 20.42 -6.15 1.33
N ASN A 688 20.87 -7.36 1.73
CA ASN A 688 21.56 -8.27 0.85
C ASN A 688 20.55 -9.32 0.38
N ASN A 689 20.36 -9.39 -0.92
CA ASN A 689 19.31 -10.15 -1.59
C ASN A 689 19.93 -11.27 -2.41
N PHE A 690 19.45 -12.50 -2.19
CA PHE A 690 19.83 -13.68 -2.94
C PHE A 690 18.59 -14.35 -3.48
N ASP A 691 18.59 -14.68 -4.77
CA ASP A 691 17.50 -15.40 -5.43
C ASP A 691 18.06 -16.55 -6.26
N LEU A 692 17.34 -17.66 -6.29
CA LEU A 692 17.59 -18.82 -7.13
C LEU A 692 16.27 -19.25 -7.77
N THR A 693 16.23 -19.36 -9.10
CA THR A 693 15.02 -19.77 -9.83
C THR A 693 15.29 -20.98 -10.73
N ALA A 694 14.24 -21.80 -10.90
CA ALA A 694 14.15 -22.82 -11.93
C ALA A 694 12.89 -22.51 -12.76
N GLU A 695 13.06 -22.35 -14.07
CA GLU A 695 12.04 -21.83 -14.97
C GLU A 695 11.88 -22.78 -16.17
N TYR A 696 10.67 -23.31 -16.35
CA TYR A 696 10.32 -24.18 -17.46
C TYR A 696 9.26 -23.53 -18.34
N TYR A 697 9.59 -23.29 -19.61
CA TYR A 697 8.75 -22.62 -20.60
C TYR A 697 8.33 -23.60 -21.67
N PHE A 698 7.04 -23.70 -21.95
CA PHE A 698 6.48 -24.59 -22.96
C PHE A 698 5.28 -23.94 -23.65
N GLY A 699 4.97 -24.40 -24.87
CA GLY A 699 3.92 -23.73 -25.67
C GLY A 699 4.25 -22.25 -25.92
N ARG A 700 3.24 -21.48 -26.34
CA ARG A 700 3.39 -20.04 -26.63
C ARG A 700 3.37 -19.20 -25.38
N SER A 701 2.41 -19.42 -24.49
CA SER A 701 2.17 -18.58 -23.30
C SER A 701 2.31 -19.33 -21.97
N SER A 702 2.69 -20.63 -22.00
CA SER A 702 2.73 -21.49 -20.81
C SER A 702 4.11 -21.51 -20.16
N TYR A 703 4.13 -21.53 -18.82
CA TYR A 703 5.35 -21.70 -18.02
C TYR A 703 5.04 -22.20 -16.62
N VAL A 704 6.06 -22.73 -15.97
CA VAL A 704 6.10 -23.01 -14.53
C VAL A 704 7.45 -22.55 -14.00
N THR A 705 7.44 -21.80 -12.89
CA THR A 705 8.65 -21.33 -12.22
C THR A 705 8.60 -21.62 -10.74
N VAL A 706 9.77 -21.96 -10.18
CA VAL A 706 10.00 -22.10 -8.74
C VAL A 706 11.18 -21.19 -8.38
N ALA A 707 10.99 -20.33 -7.37
CA ALA A 707 12.02 -19.44 -6.88
C ALA A 707 12.22 -19.61 -5.37
N GLY A 708 13.46 -19.72 -4.93
CA GLY A 708 13.85 -19.56 -3.54
C GLY A 708 14.51 -18.21 -3.35
N TYR A 709 14.24 -17.54 -2.22
CA TYR A 709 14.85 -16.25 -1.93
C TYR A 709 15.31 -16.13 -0.47
N TYR A 710 16.33 -15.29 -0.26
CA TYR A 710 16.82 -14.91 1.06
C TYR A 710 17.17 -13.42 1.07
N ARG A 711 16.69 -12.72 2.08
CA ARG A 711 16.92 -11.29 2.32
C ARG A 711 17.50 -11.09 3.71
N LYS A 712 18.63 -10.39 3.82
CA LYS A 712 19.22 -9.98 5.10
C LYS A 712 19.15 -8.47 5.21
N LEU A 713 18.17 -8.01 5.99
CA LEU A 713 17.94 -6.58 6.25
C LEU A 713 18.80 -6.10 7.41
N LYS A 714 19.28 -4.86 7.32
CA LYS A 714 20.03 -4.15 8.35
C LYS A 714 19.55 -2.71 8.45
N ASP A 715 19.80 -2.11 9.60
CA ASP A 715 19.50 -0.71 9.83
C ASP A 715 18.00 -0.36 9.66
N ARG A 716 17.11 -1.27 10.05
CA ARG A 716 15.65 -1.04 10.05
C ARG A 716 15.34 0.17 10.93
N VAL A 717 14.53 1.09 10.43
CA VAL A 717 14.08 2.27 11.19
C VAL A 717 12.81 1.92 11.96
N ALA A 718 12.82 2.18 13.26
CA ALA A 718 11.63 2.06 14.10
C ALA A 718 11.70 3.08 15.27
N PRO A 719 10.54 3.48 15.83
CA PRO A 719 10.49 4.28 17.05
C PRO A 719 11.20 3.57 18.19
N SER A 720 12.06 4.31 18.90
CA SER A 720 12.83 3.78 20.03
C SER A 720 13.06 4.88 21.05
N THR A 721 13.05 4.50 22.32
CA THR A 721 13.28 5.42 23.44
C THR A 721 14.70 5.25 23.97
N SER A 722 15.37 6.36 24.23
CA SER A 722 16.73 6.38 24.78
C SER A 722 16.94 7.52 25.73
N ILE A 723 17.90 7.33 26.65
CA ILE A 723 18.37 8.38 27.55
C ILE A 723 19.46 9.21 26.82
N GLN A 724 19.25 10.53 26.78
CA GLN A 724 20.21 11.49 26.22
C GLN A 724 20.44 12.64 27.19
N ILE A 725 21.65 13.22 27.18
CA ILE A 725 21.97 14.41 27.95
C ILE A 725 22.03 15.59 26.98
N ILE A 726 21.18 16.59 27.21
CA ILE A 726 21.09 17.80 26.39
C ILE A 726 21.21 18.96 27.37
N ASP A 727 22.20 19.84 27.17
CA ASP A 727 22.48 21.01 27.99
C ASP A 727 22.61 20.71 29.50
N GLY A 728 23.15 19.51 29.81
CA GLY A 728 23.35 19.05 31.18
C GLY A 728 22.13 18.42 31.87
N TYR A 729 20.99 18.35 31.20
CA TYR A 729 19.79 17.67 31.69
C TYR A 729 19.61 16.31 31.05
N THR A 730 19.07 15.36 31.83
CA THR A 730 18.78 13.99 31.31
C THR A 730 17.38 13.93 30.74
N TYR A 731 17.29 13.52 29.47
CA TYR A 731 16.03 13.33 28.76
C TYR A 731 15.83 11.88 28.36
N GLN A 732 14.61 11.41 28.52
CA GLN A 732 14.12 10.19 27.89
C GLN A 732 13.44 10.56 26.56
N ILE A 733 14.14 10.33 25.45
CA ILE A 733 13.71 10.78 24.12
C ILE A 733 13.21 9.60 23.30
N THR A 734 11.96 9.70 22.82
CA THR A 734 11.37 8.79 21.84
C THR A 734 11.51 9.38 20.44
N GLN A 735 12.24 8.69 19.57
CA GLN A 735 12.52 9.11 18.20
C GLN A 735 12.78 7.90 17.30
N PRO A 736 12.65 8.02 15.95
CA PRO A 736 13.04 6.95 15.03
C PRO A 736 14.54 6.69 15.13
N ARG A 737 14.93 5.40 15.13
CA ARG A 737 16.31 4.93 15.19
C ARG A 737 16.53 3.75 14.27
N ASN A 738 17.78 3.55 13.87
CA ASN A 738 18.19 2.32 13.21
C ASN A 738 18.30 1.22 14.28
N VAL A 739 17.30 0.32 14.32
CA VAL A 739 17.12 -0.64 15.44
C VAL A 739 17.55 -2.07 15.09
N GLY A 740 18.16 -2.34 13.97
CA GLY A 740 18.79 -3.64 13.83
C GLY A 740 18.44 -4.46 12.60
N SER A 741 18.60 -5.78 12.74
CA SER A 741 18.59 -6.73 11.62
C SER A 741 17.40 -7.66 11.64
N SER A 742 16.98 -8.10 10.46
CA SER A 742 15.99 -9.16 10.27
C SER A 742 16.35 -10.02 9.06
N ASN A 743 15.90 -11.25 9.10
CA ASN A 743 16.02 -12.19 7.98
C ASN A 743 14.64 -12.47 7.41
N LEU A 744 14.59 -12.63 6.09
CA LEU A 744 13.40 -13.05 5.38
C LEU A 744 13.81 -14.06 4.32
N LYS A 745 13.16 -15.21 4.28
CA LYS A 745 13.40 -16.28 3.31
C LYS A 745 12.09 -16.88 2.85
N GLY A 746 12.10 -17.51 1.69
CA GLY A 746 10.87 -18.13 1.21
C GLY A 746 11.02 -18.86 -0.12
N ILE A 747 9.87 -19.38 -0.54
CA ILE A 747 9.70 -20.08 -1.81
C ILE A 747 8.50 -19.48 -2.52
N GLU A 748 8.65 -19.21 -3.80
CA GLU A 748 7.59 -18.80 -4.71
C GLU A 748 7.44 -19.85 -5.82
N VAL A 749 6.20 -20.20 -6.11
CA VAL A 749 5.83 -21.02 -7.28
C VAL A 749 4.85 -20.20 -8.12
N ALA A 750 5.08 -20.10 -9.40
CA ALA A 750 4.17 -19.46 -10.34
C ALA A 750 4.05 -20.27 -11.61
N GLY A 751 2.86 -20.26 -12.20
CA GLY A 751 2.65 -20.91 -13.47
C GLY A 751 1.36 -20.47 -14.13
N GLN A 752 1.36 -20.61 -15.45
CA GLN A 752 0.19 -20.50 -16.30
C GLN A 752 0.26 -21.51 -17.41
N VAL A 753 -0.89 -22.02 -17.81
CA VAL A 753 -0.99 -23.02 -18.89
C VAL A 753 -2.30 -22.81 -19.65
N PHE A 754 -2.24 -22.91 -20.99
CA PHE A 754 -3.40 -23.10 -21.84
C PHE A 754 -3.48 -24.54 -22.30
N PHE A 755 -4.69 -25.09 -22.33
CA PHE A 755 -4.95 -26.48 -22.61
C PHE A 755 -5.24 -26.68 -24.11
N ASP A 756 -4.32 -26.25 -24.99
CA ASP A 756 -4.44 -26.31 -26.46
C ASP A 756 -4.63 -27.75 -27.00
N PHE A 757 -4.41 -28.76 -26.16
CA PHE A 757 -4.61 -30.18 -26.47
C PHE A 757 -6.07 -30.65 -26.28
N LEU A 758 -6.96 -29.83 -25.73
CA LEU A 758 -8.37 -30.20 -25.53
C LEU A 758 -9.15 -30.11 -26.86
N PRO A 759 -10.28 -30.79 -26.93
CA PRO A 759 -11.17 -30.68 -28.09
C PRO A 759 -11.60 -29.25 -28.38
N GLU A 760 -11.95 -28.98 -29.64
CA GLU A 760 -12.41 -27.67 -30.07
C GLU A 760 -13.52 -27.12 -29.17
N GLY A 761 -13.41 -25.85 -28.79
CA GLY A 761 -14.28 -25.19 -27.82
C GLY A 761 -13.71 -25.22 -26.39
N PHE A 762 -13.03 -26.26 -26.00
CA PHE A 762 -12.36 -26.36 -24.70
C PHE A 762 -10.86 -25.99 -24.78
N ASP A 763 -10.27 -25.95 -25.96
CA ASP A 763 -8.87 -25.55 -26.23
C ASP A 763 -8.57 -24.07 -25.99
N GLY A 764 -9.61 -23.24 -25.72
CA GLY A 764 -9.48 -21.89 -25.16
C GLY A 764 -9.30 -21.83 -23.64
N LEU A 765 -9.47 -22.95 -22.93
CA LEU A 765 -9.31 -23.00 -21.49
C LEU A 765 -7.84 -22.89 -21.07
N GLY A 766 -7.63 -22.23 -19.95
CA GLY A 766 -6.33 -22.12 -19.30
C GLY A 766 -6.46 -22.03 -17.77
N ALA A 767 -5.34 -22.18 -17.12
CA ALA A 767 -5.22 -21.99 -15.67
C ALA A 767 -3.98 -21.17 -15.36
N MET A 768 -4.04 -20.40 -14.29
CA MET A 768 -2.90 -19.68 -13.70
C MET A 768 -2.88 -19.87 -12.20
N GLY A 769 -1.69 -19.81 -11.62
CA GLY A 769 -1.56 -19.88 -10.17
C GLY A 769 -0.23 -19.40 -9.66
N THR A 770 -0.27 -18.87 -8.45
CA THR A 770 0.93 -18.51 -7.68
C THR A 770 0.81 -19.05 -6.26
N PHE A 771 1.92 -19.43 -5.67
CA PHE A 771 2.01 -19.79 -4.26
C PHE A 771 3.28 -19.19 -3.68
N THR A 772 3.18 -18.64 -2.48
CA THR A 772 4.31 -18.05 -1.75
C THR A 772 4.32 -18.56 -0.33
N LEU A 773 5.49 -19.05 0.10
CA LEU A 773 5.86 -19.28 1.48
C LEU A 773 6.87 -18.20 1.87
N ALA A 774 6.58 -17.41 2.91
CA ALA A 774 7.48 -16.41 3.47
C ALA A 774 7.70 -16.69 4.96
N ASP A 775 8.95 -16.70 5.39
CA ASP A 775 9.37 -16.90 6.77
C ASP A 775 10.33 -15.78 7.16
N SER A 776 9.97 -15.03 8.20
CA SER A 776 10.74 -13.85 8.63
C SER A 776 11.01 -13.88 10.12
N GLU A 777 12.11 -13.26 10.53
CA GLU A 777 12.52 -13.20 11.94
C GLU A 777 13.33 -11.92 12.19
N VAL A 778 12.97 -11.18 13.24
CA VAL A 778 13.77 -10.09 13.77
C VAL A 778 14.84 -10.69 14.69
N THR A 779 16.12 -10.41 14.38
CA THR A 779 17.26 -11.07 15.01
C THR A 779 18.06 -10.17 15.96
N THR A 780 17.61 -8.94 16.20
CA THR A 780 18.33 -7.98 17.02
C THR A 780 17.96 -8.12 18.49
N PRO A 781 18.93 -8.34 19.39
CA PRO A 781 18.69 -8.36 20.81
C PRO A 781 18.12 -7.05 21.33
N GLY A 782 17.06 -7.12 22.15
CA GLY A 782 16.41 -5.94 22.73
C GLY A 782 15.43 -5.22 21.80
N ASP A 783 15.23 -5.69 20.57
CA ASP A 783 14.14 -5.21 19.72
C ASP A 783 12.79 -5.73 20.26
N PRO A 784 11.72 -4.92 20.32
CA PRO A 784 10.38 -5.40 20.75
C PRO A 784 9.86 -6.59 19.94
N LEU A 785 10.38 -6.79 18.74
CA LEU A 785 10.06 -7.92 17.85
C LEU A 785 11.12 -9.03 17.89
N GLU A 786 12.09 -9.03 18.83
CA GLU A 786 13.14 -10.07 18.88
C GLU A 786 12.54 -11.49 18.85
N GLY A 787 13.00 -12.32 17.92
CA GLY A 787 12.53 -13.68 17.69
C GLY A 787 11.10 -13.80 17.15
N LYS A 788 10.46 -12.68 16.79
CA LYS A 788 9.13 -12.63 16.16
C LYS A 788 9.22 -12.37 14.65
N GLU A 789 8.13 -12.64 13.97
CA GLU A 789 7.97 -12.34 12.54
C GLU A 789 7.91 -10.83 12.28
N LEU A 790 8.33 -10.39 11.10
CA LEU A 790 8.10 -9.02 10.62
C LEU A 790 6.60 -8.74 10.50
N LEU A 791 6.21 -7.51 10.82
CA LEU A 791 4.81 -7.07 10.72
C LEU A 791 4.35 -7.05 9.26
N GLY A 792 3.09 -7.43 9.02
CA GLY A 792 2.47 -7.45 7.70
C GLY A 792 2.80 -8.68 6.85
N VAL A 793 3.69 -9.57 7.28
CA VAL A 793 4.12 -10.76 6.53
C VAL A 793 3.17 -11.93 6.77
N SER A 794 2.45 -12.36 5.73
CA SER A 794 1.71 -13.62 5.76
C SER A 794 2.62 -14.78 5.41
N LYS A 795 2.60 -15.83 6.20
CA LYS A 795 3.45 -17.04 5.97
C LYS A 795 3.10 -17.75 4.67
N TYR A 796 1.83 -17.79 4.31
CA TYR A 796 1.34 -18.39 3.08
C TYR A 796 0.45 -17.42 2.32
N SER A 797 0.62 -17.38 1.00
CA SER A 797 -0.35 -16.74 0.10
C SER A 797 -0.41 -17.49 -1.22
N TYR A 798 -1.57 -17.48 -1.87
CA TYR A 798 -1.72 -18.05 -3.20
C TYR A 798 -2.80 -17.33 -4.00
N THR A 799 -2.62 -17.40 -5.32
CA THR A 799 -3.63 -17.01 -6.30
C THR A 799 -3.90 -18.21 -7.19
N ALA A 800 -5.17 -18.50 -7.47
CA ALA A 800 -5.59 -19.55 -8.40
C ALA A 800 -6.63 -18.96 -9.35
N GLY A 801 -6.45 -19.16 -10.65
CA GLY A 801 -7.34 -18.60 -11.67
C GLY A 801 -7.62 -19.59 -12.81
N ALA A 802 -8.84 -19.50 -13.33
CA ALA A 802 -9.27 -20.14 -14.56
C ALA A 802 -9.45 -19.08 -15.65
N LEU A 803 -9.01 -19.39 -16.85
CA LEU A 803 -8.96 -18.53 -18.00
C LEU A 803 -9.72 -19.18 -19.15
N TYR A 804 -10.35 -18.38 -20.01
CA TYR A 804 -10.91 -18.83 -21.27
C TYR A 804 -10.77 -17.73 -22.32
N GLU A 805 -10.26 -18.09 -23.50
CA GLU A 805 -10.20 -17.17 -24.64
C GLU A 805 -10.41 -17.94 -25.95
N LYS A 806 -11.60 -17.85 -26.49
CA LYS A 806 -11.99 -18.39 -27.80
C LYS A 806 -13.34 -17.84 -28.26
N TYR A 807 -13.58 -17.82 -29.58
CA TYR A 807 -14.85 -17.37 -30.20
C TYR A 807 -15.27 -15.95 -29.84
N GLY A 808 -14.30 -15.06 -29.65
CA GLY A 808 -14.55 -13.69 -29.18
C GLY A 808 -14.97 -13.57 -27.70
N ILE A 809 -14.95 -14.70 -26.96
CA ILE A 809 -15.20 -14.70 -25.51
C ILE A 809 -13.87 -14.69 -24.79
N THR A 810 -13.72 -13.74 -23.87
CA THR A 810 -12.61 -13.69 -22.90
C THR A 810 -13.18 -13.79 -21.51
N ALA A 811 -12.82 -14.81 -20.75
CA ALA A 811 -13.29 -14.97 -19.39
C ALA A 811 -12.16 -15.28 -18.42
N ARG A 812 -12.31 -14.82 -17.21
CA ARG A 812 -11.37 -15.02 -16.13
C ARG A 812 -12.06 -15.04 -14.78
N VAL A 813 -11.69 -16.02 -13.95
CA VAL A 813 -12.09 -16.12 -12.55
C VAL A 813 -10.83 -16.30 -11.73
N VAL A 814 -10.63 -15.49 -10.71
CA VAL A 814 -9.40 -15.49 -9.88
C VAL A 814 -9.77 -15.49 -8.41
N TYR A 815 -9.20 -16.41 -7.65
CA TYR A 815 -9.27 -16.44 -6.20
C TYR A 815 -7.89 -16.15 -5.61
N THR A 816 -7.80 -15.12 -4.78
CA THR A 816 -6.57 -14.73 -4.07
C THR A 816 -6.77 -14.94 -2.58
N TRP A 817 -5.82 -15.60 -1.91
CA TRP A 817 -5.87 -15.89 -0.49
C TRP A 817 -4.52 -15.64 0.18
N ARG A 818 -4.58 -15.18 1.45
CA ARG A 818 -3.41 -15.07 2.32
C ARG A 818 -3.72 -15.58 3.73
N SER A 819 -2.72 -16.17 4.38
CA SER A 819 -2.82 -16.57 5.79
C SER A 819 -2.86 -15.36 6.72
N GLY A 820 -3.30 -15.55 7.94
CA GLY A 820 -3.21 -14.54 8.99
C GLY A 820 -1.78 -14.06 9.23
N TYR A 821 -1.64 -12.86 9.81
CA TYR A 821 -0.35 -12.21 10.07
C TYR A 821 -0.45 -11.23 11.25
N ASN A 822 0.71 -10.90 11.84
CA ASN A 822 0.83 -9.84 12.82
C ASN A 822 0.83 -8.48 12.10
N GLU A 823 -0.18 -7.63 12.35
CA GLU A 823 -0.32 -6.34 11.65
C GLU A 823 0.45 -5.23 12.36
N THR A 824 0.24 -5.09 13.66
CA THR A 824 0.88 -4.07 14.48
C THR A 824 1.29 -4.64 15.83
N LEU A 825 2.33 -4.06 16.41
CA LEU A 825 2.69 -4.28 17.81
C LEU A 825 1.89 -3.29 18.67
N PHE A 826 1.20 -3.81 19.67
CA PHE A 826 0.34 -3.06 20.58
C PHE A 826 0.98 -3.05 21.98
N GLY A 827 1.88 -2.14 22.23
CA GLY A 827 2.47 -2.02 23.57
C GLY A 827 3.13 -3.30 24.09
N ALA A 828 3.53 -3.27 25.33
CA ALA A 828 4.05 -4.43 26.04
C ALA A 828 2.94 -5.12 26.81
N GLY A 829 2.83 -6.45 26.70
CA GLY A 829 1.93 -7.33 27.40
C GLY A 829 0.84 -7.96 26.55
N THR A 830 0.21 -8.97 27.12
CA THR A 830 -0.47 -9.88 26.25
C THR A 830 -1.65 -10.55 26.92
N LEU A 831 -2.63 -10.89 26.08
CA LEU A 831 -3.62 -11.90 26.40
C LEU A 831 -3.01 -13.33 26.43
N THR A 832 -1.70 -13.49 26.29
CA THR A 832 -1.04 -14.79 26.22
C THR A 832 -0.46 -15.29 27.55
N GLY A 833 -0.20 -14.39 28.50
CA GLY A 833 0.18 -14.76 29.85
C GLY A 833 1.40 -14.03 30.41
N PRO A 834 1.77 -14.28 31.66
CA PRO A 834 2.92 -13.67 32.30
C PRO A 834 4.24 -14.02 31.58
N GLY A 835 5.08 -13.03 31.37
CA GLY A 835 6.39 -13.18 30.74
C GLY A 835 6.42 -12.95 29.25
N ASP A 836 5.31 -12.92 28.53
CA ASP A 836 5.26 -12.39 27.18
C ASP A 836 5.15 -10.86 27.23
N THR A 837 5.98 -10.17 26.50
CA THR A 837 6.10 -8.69 26.55
C THR A 837 5.53 -8.02 25.29
N SER A 838 4.93 -8.76 24.37
CA SER A 838 4.46 -8.25 23.10
C SER A 838 3.02 -8.62 22.84
N GLN A 839 2.17 -7.61 22.67
CA GLN A 839 0.78 -7.78 22.23
C GLN A 839 0.66 -7.39 20.76
N PHE A 840 0.02 -8.25 19.97
CA PHE A 840 -0.17 -8.03 18.54
C PHE A 840 -1.66 -7.85 18.20
N ASN A 841 -1.92 -6.86 17.35
CA ASN A 841 -3.09 -6.90 16.51
C ASN A 841 -2.80 -7.88 15.35
N LYS A 842 -3.56 -8.97 15.30
CA LYS A 842 -3.40 -10.05 14.32
C LYS A 842 -4.58 -10.03 13.37
N VAL A 843 -4.31 -10.29 12.11
CA VAL A 843 -5.34 -10.39 11.06
C VAL A 843 -5.61 -11.86 10.75
N LYS A 844 -6.87 -12.25 10.66
CA LYS A 844 -7.28 -13.60 10.22
C LYS A 844 -6.96 -13.80 8.74
N SER A 845 -6.85 -15.04 8.31
CA SER A 845 -6.73 -15.39 6.89
C SER A 845 -7.92 -14.85 6.11
N ASN A 846 -7.63 -14.36 4.91
CA ASN A 846 -8.62 -13.72 4.04
C ASN A 846 -8.46 -14.20 2.60
N GLY A 847 -9.57 -14.38 1.90
CA GLY A 847 -9.58 -14.78 0.49
C GLY A 847 -10.67 -14.07 -0.29
N ARG A 848 -10.34 -13.57 -1.48
CA ARG A 848 -11.19 -12.78 -2.36
C ARG A 848 -11.35 -13.44 -3.71
N LEU A 849 -12.58 -13.47 -4.21
CA LEU A 849 -12.95 -13.99 -5.52
C LEU A 849 -13.38 -12.87 -6.45
N ASP A 850 -12.71 -12.77 -7.60
CA ASP A 850 -12.99 -11.79 -8.66
C ASP A 850 -13.26 -12.53 -9.98
N PHE A 851 -14.09 -11.96 -10.85
CA PHE A 851 -14.29 -12.46 -12.21
C PHE A 851 -14.43 -11.33 -13.24
N SER A 852 -14.16 -11.65 -14.49
CA SER A 852 -14.41 -10.79 -15.65
C SER A 852 -14.76 -11.65 -16.86
N ILE A 853 -15.79 -11.25 -17.62
CA ILE A 853 -16.23 -11.91 -18.85
C ILE A 853 -16.44 -10.84 -19.90
N GLY A 854 -15.72 -10.93 -21.00
CA GLY A 854 -15.80 -10.06 -22.16
C GLY A 854 -16.31 -10.81 -23.39
N TYR A 855 -16.97 -10.10 -24.30
CA TYR A 855 -17.41 -10.59 -25.59
C TYR A 855 -17.15 -9.56 -26.69
N ASP A 856 -16.42 -9.96 -27.72
CA ASP A 856 -16.16 -9.15 -28.91
C ASP A 856 -17.39 -9.20 -29.83
N VAL A 857 -18.24 -8.18 -29.74
CA VAL A 857 -19.45 -8.04 -30.58
C VAL A 857 -19.04 -7.84 -32.03
N THR A 858 -17.96 -7.11 -32.24
CA THR A 858 -17.27 -6.94 -33.53
C THR A 858 -15.76 -6.88 -33.25
N PRO A 859 -14.89 -6.96 -34.25
CA PRO A 859 -13.45 -6.75 -34.04
C PRO A 859 -13.08 -5.41 -33.38
N ASN A 860 -14.00 -4.45 -33.41
CA ASN A 860 -13.81 -3.08 -32.92
C ASN A 860 -14.60 -2.76 -31.64
N ILE A 861 -15.51 -3.63 -31.21
CA ILE A 861 -16.40 -3.37 -30.07
C ILE A 861 -16.42 -4.58 -29.14
N THR A 862 -15.97 -4.37 -27.92
CA THR A 862 -16.03 -5.38 -26.84
C THR A 862 -16.98 -4.89 -25.75
N VAL A 863 -17.84 -5.78 -25.26
CA VAL A 863 -18.64 -5.57 -24.05
C VAL A 863 -18.16 -6.51 -22.96
N SER A 864 -18.15 -6.07 -21.71
CA SER A 864 -17.76 -6.94 -20.60
C SER A 864 -18.56 -6.71 -19.33
N VAL A 865 -18.62 -7.75 -18.50
CA VAL A 865 -19.14 -7.70 -17.13
C VAL A 865 -18.09 -8.20 -16.18
N ASP A 866 -18.02 -7.62 -15.00
CA ASP A 866 -17.05 -7.98 -13.98
C ASP A 866 -17.65 -7.97 -12.57
N GLY A 867 -17.05 -8.75 -11.69
CA GLY A 867 -17.37 -8.77 -10.27
C GLY A 867 -16.10 -8.81 -9.44
N VAL A 868 -16.08 -8.00 -8.41
CA VAL A 868 -14.94 -7.85 -7.50
C VAL A 868 -15.40 -8.17 -6.09
N ASN A 869 -14.64 -9.00 -5.36
CA ASN A 869 -14.97 -9.47 -4.01
C ASN A 869 -16.35 -10.17 -3.94
N VAL A 870 -16.68 -10.99 -4.95
CA VAL A 870 -18.03 -11.60 -5.07
C VAL A 870 -18.34 -12.62 -3.97
N ASN A 871 -17.36 -13.09 -3.23
CA ASN A 871 -17.55 -13.95 -2.06
C ASN A 871 -17.77 -13.16 -0.76
N GLY A 872 -17.82 -11.81 -0.80
CA GLY A 872 -18.06 -10.96 0.37
C GLY A 872 -17.00 -11.11 1.46
N SER A 873 -15.74 -11.23 1.06
CA SER A 873 -14.61 -11.34 2.00
C SER A 873 -14.55 -10.14 2.93
N LYS A 874 -14.21 -10.37 4.20
CA LYS A 874 -14.14 -9.36 5.24
C LYS A 874 -12.73 -9.29 5.82
N TYR A 875 -12.28 -8.09 6.16
CA TYR A 875 -11.11 -7.95 7.02
C TYR A 875 -11.52 -8.20 8.46
N HIS A 876 -10.74 -9.01 9.18
CA HIS A 876 -11.00 -9.34 10.57
C HIS A 876 -9.70 -9.38 11.35
N SER A 877 -9.53 -8.47 12.31
CA SER A 877 -8.40 -8.47 13.23
C SER A 877 -8.81 -8.81 14.65
N TYR A 878 -7.84 -9.20 15.49
CA TYR A 878 -8.03 -9.58 16.87
C TYR A 878 -6.75 -9.35 17.69
N PHE A 879 -6.90 -9.09 18.98
CA PHE A 879 -5.79 -8.96 19.90
C PHE A 879 -5.33 -10.34 20.38
N ASP A 880 -4.17 -10.78 19.92
CA ASP A 880 -3.50 -12.05 20.25
C ASP A 880 -4.38 -13.30 20.17
N ARG A 881 -5.59 -13.29 20.75
CA ARG A 881 -6.55 -14.41 20.82
C ARG A 881 -7.72 -14.17 19.87
N PRO A 882 -8.05 -15.15 19.00
CA PRO A 882 -9.20 -15.02 18.10
C PRO A 882 -10.54 -14.76 18.79
N SER A 883 -10.67 -15.13 20.03
CA SER A 883 -11.84 -14.92 20.90
C SER A 883 -12.01 -13.45 21.34
N PHE A 884 -10.99 -12.60 21.13
CA PHE A 884 -11.05 -11.16 21.39
C PHE A 884 -10.91 -10.36 20.08
N PRO A 885 -11.99 -10.20 19.29
CA PRO A 885 -11.95 -9.46 18.04
C PRO A 885 -11.61 -7.98 18.28
N HIS A 886 -10.86 -7.39 17.35
CA HIS A 886 -10.55 -5.96 17.34
C HIS A 886 -11.41 -5.25 16.28
N ASP A 887 -11.02 -5.31 15.00
CA ASP A 887 -11.74 -4.69 13.90
C ASP A 887 -12.35 -5.72 12.97
N ILE A 888 -13.60 -5.48 12.59
CA ILE A 888 -14.27 -6.22 11.53
C ILE A 888 -14.77 -5.22 10.51
N ARG A 889 -14.21 -5.28 9.30
CA ARG A 889 -14.49 -4.36 8.21
C ARG A 889 -15.26 -5.10 7.12
N LEU A 890 -16.36 -4.51 6.67
CA LEU A 890 -17.06 -4.98 5.48
C LEU A 890 -16.44 -4.32 4.26
N ASP A 891 -15.79 -5.11 3.44
CA ASP A 891 -15.34 -4.67 2.13
C ASP A 891 -16.48 -4.82 1.11
N ASP A 892 -16.67 -3.81 0.26
CA ASP A 892 -17.74 -3.80 -0.72
C ASP A 892 -17.56 -4.91 -1.78
N THR A 893 -18.67 -5.44 -2.27
CA THR A 893 -18.71 -6.28 -3.47
C THR A 893 -19.17 -5.42 -4.62
N PHE A 894 -18.39 -5.36 -5.70
CA PHE A 894 -18.72 -4.56 -6.87
C PHE A 894 -19.12 -5.45 -8.05
N TYR A 895 -20.15 -5.01 -8.79
CA TYR A 895 -20.54 -5.56 -10.07
C TYR A 895 -20.51 -4.45 -11.11
N GLY A 896 -19.86 -4.70 -12.24
CA GLY A 896 -19.65 -3.72 -13.29
C GLY A 896 -20.02 -4.24 -14.67
N ALA A 897 -20.26 -3.27 -15.56
CA ALA A 897 -20.39 -3.52 -17.00
C ALA A 897 -19.60 -2.45 -17.75
N SER A 898 -18.95 -2.83 -18.82
CA SER A 898 -18.16 -1.91 -19.64
C SER A 898 -18.37 -2.14 -21.14
N VAL A 899 -18.14 -1.08 -21.89
CA VAL A 899 -18.07 -1.11 -23.34
C VAL A 899 -16.76 -0.45 -23.77
N ARG A 900 -16.16 -1.00 -24.81
CA ARG A 900 -14.95 -0.50 -25.42
C ARG A 900 -15.10 -0.48 -26.93
N VAL A 901 -14.59 0.57 -27.53
CA VAL A 901 -14.57 0.79 -28.97
C VAL A 901 -13.13 1.13 -29.39
N LYS A 902 -12.65 0.49 -30.46
CA LYS A 902 -11.34 0.76 -31.06
C LYS A 902 -11.52 0.98 -32.57
N TYR A 903 -10.87 2.01 -33.09
CA TYR A 903 -10.84 2.34 -34.51
C TYR A 903 -9.40 2.53 -34.99
#